data_6e8b849942c1bc71bfc64b0052c27e52
#
_entry.id   6e8b849942c1bc71bfc64b0052c27e52
#
_cell.length_a   1.000
_cell.length_b   1.000
_cell.length_c   1.000
_cell.angle_alpha   90.00
_cell.angle_beta   90.00
_cell.angle_gamma   90.00
#
_symmetry.space_group_name_H-M   'P 1'
#
loop_
_entity.id
_entity.type
_entity.pdbx_description
1 polymer ?
#
loop_
_entity_poly.entity_id
_entity_poly.type
_entity_poly.pdbx_seq_one_letter_code
_entity_poly.pdbx_strand_id
1 'polypeptide(L)'
;MYGFPNSLVSYPIPGTVVPPWLAEGIAQYMYDGADWDHWDTHRDMILRDRAINKNLLSFNEMNTFGKKGIGNESTYNSGFALSRYIVFKYGSDIIKDLMIELSSPLQYSINDAFYNLLDIEGEEIYDDFVSTLEERYNKLVSTIEVNHTNPIIIKDEGTANMFPVWAPDSNVFAYLSNKNNDYFGQTDLFIHNLDNDIEQKISGSVFSAPTWNPDGNIIYYSKKPKFPDKNGSRYYDIYEYDISAKKEKRLTFGARSFSPVFIESDSSIAFLATNDGSQDVYIYNIGQDKITQITDIESRPTLSSLQYNYFDNSLYFDISFHHYRDIAKISLDDSTYKMVLNNDLWDERNVTFSKDGALIYADDKSGIFNLYMIDEKNGVQGYITNVFGGSFMPNINSDGRVLYSLYKNGGYKIAVIDTVKLIDDDLVGYSKTYYKKNENLSEPITFLDTTKSDKYVDQFPNMFIMPKLMYEYGTAKPGFYFYSSEILERLSLFGGMSLNSLMDTDLFFIFEFNRLYPTVFFETFYLTRNTSDRTQYQDIYQIDSDIKFRMLLFRPGIRFPFYGSSIEIFSSLQRYRAFVSESLPSENIEAGVAYDYYNGVSLNFDWKLDLIKPRLDGGINPSNGFKVAAKVDFEKNKFIEGLDLSDAGTLVENFKDNNLVRLQGDLAYHYELSWVERLTTSIHLNGGYITHHLNEC
;
A
#
# COMPACT_ATOMS: atom_id res chain seq x y z
N MET A 1 18.70 -12.83 -14.60
CA MET A 1 19.33 -12.13 -13.49
C MET A 1 19.92 -13.11 -12.46
N TYR A 2 19.26 -14.19 -12.13
CA TYR A 2 19.74 -15.17 -11.16
C TYR A 2 20.30 -16.41 -11.86
N GLY A 3 21.65 -16.52 -11.92
CA GLY A 3 22.36 -17.69 -12.44
C GLY A 3 22.37 -18.86 -11.45
N PHE A 4 22.70 -20.06 -11.92
CA PHE A 4 22.95 -21.20 -11.05
C PHE A 4 24.41 -21.17 -10.57
N PRO A 5 24.71 -21.36 -9.28
CA PRO A 5 23.83 -21.69 -8.13
C PRO A 5 23.19 -20.47 -7.44
N ASN A 6 23.43 -19.24 -7.87
CA ASN A 6 22.91 -18.03 -7.24
C ASN A 6 21.37 -18.03 -7.10
N SER A 7 20.67 -18.61 -8.06
CA SER A 7 19.22 -18.77 -7.97
C SER A 7 18.77 -19.61 -6.76
N LEU A 8 19.57 -20.54 -6.30
CA LEU A 8 19.28 -21.34 -5.12
C LEU A 8 19.56 -20.60 -3.81
N VAL A 9 20.52 -19.68 -3.82
CA VAL A 9 20.89 -18.88 -2.64
C VAL A 9 20.06 -17.61 -2.54
N SER A 10 19.88 -16.91 -3.64
CA SER A 10 19.16 -15.62 -3.67
C SER A 10 17.65 -15.77 -3.60
N TYR A 11 17.10 -16.88 -4.09
CA TYR A 11 15.64 -17.09 -4.10
C TYR A 11 15.02 -17.19 -2.70
N PRO A 12 15.64 -17.89 -1.71
CA PRO A 12 15.14 -17.89 -0.34
C PRO A 12 15.31 -16.56 0.40
N ILE A 13 16.26 -15.72 -0.04
CA ILE A 13 16.59 -14.44 0.62
C ILE A 13 16.67 -13.33 -0.45
N PRO A 14 15.54 -12.83 -0.95
CA PRO A 14 15.52 -11.78 -1.96
C PRO A 14 16.27 -10.52 -1.49
N GLY A 15 17.04 -9.91 -2.38
CA GLY A 15 17.76 -8.66 -2.11
C GLY A 15 19.12 -8.80 -1.45
N THR A 16 19.60 -10.03 -1.17
CA THR A 16 20.96 -10.21 -0.62
C THR A 16 22.08 -9.99 -1.64
N VAL A 17 21.83 -10.28 -2.90
CA VAL A 17 22.83 -10.16 -3.99
C VAL A 17 22.60 -8.88 -4.77
N VAL A 18 21.37 -8.59 -5.16
CA VAL A 18 21.00 -7.36 -5.85
C VAL A 18 20.25 -6.46 -4.87
N PRO A 19 20.89 -5.38 -4.38
CA PRO A 19 20.24 -4.51 -3.41
C PRO A 19 19.07 -3.76 -4.06
N PRO A 20 18.05 -3.37 -3.27
CA PRO A 20 16.88 -2.66 -3.77
C PRO A 20 17.21 -1.39 -4.55
N TRP A 21 18.16 -0.58 -4.09
CA TRP A 21 18.53 0.66 -4.79
C TRP A 21 19.07 0.42 -6.20
N LEU A 22 19.80 -0.70 -6.40
CA LEU A 22 20.33 -1.04 -7.72
C LEU A 22 19.23 -1.53 -8.65
N ALA A 23 18.35 -2.42 -8.15
CA ALA A 23 17.24 -2.95 -8.93
C ALA A 23 16.30 -1.83 -9.39
N GLU A 24 15.87 -0.97 -8.46
CA GLU A 24 14.96 0.14 -8.74
C GLU A 24 15.66 1.29 -9.49
N GLY A 25 16.92 1.58 -9.13
CA GLY A 25 17.71 2.62 -9.80
C GLY A 25 17.99 2.31 -11.27
N ILE A 26 18.32 1.06 -11.61
CA ILE A 26 18.48 0.63 -13.00
C ILE A 26 17.14 0.67 -13.74
N ALA A 27 16.04 0.23 -13.09
CA ALA A 27 14.72 0.30 -13.70
C ALA A 27 14.37 1.74 -14.09
N GLN A 28 14.55 2.69 -13.18
CA GLN A 28 14.31 4.11 -13.45
C GLN A 28 15.24 4.66 -14.55
N TYR A 29 16.53 4.29 -14.52
CA TYR A 29 17.49 4.69 -15.54
C TYR A 29 17.13 4.18 -16.95
N MET A 30 16.61 2.94 -17.05
CA MET A 30 16.17 2.38 -18.33
C MET A 30 14.87 3.01 -18.83
N TYR A 31 13.95 3.39 -17.93
CA TYR A 31 12.74 4.13 -18.29
C TYR A 31 13.06 5.55 -18.77
N ASP A 32 14.03 6.23 -18.16
CA ASP A 32 14.54 7.53 -18.64
C ASP A 32 15.07 7.41 -20.08
N GLY A 33 15.88 6.37 -20.35
CA GLY A 33 16.39 6.07 -21.69
C GLY A 33 15.31 5.68 -22.71
N ALA A 34 14.12 5.22 -22.25
CA ALA A 34 12.98 4.89 -23.08
C ALA A 34 11.93 6.03 -23.19
N ASP A 35 12.18 7.15 -22.55
CA ASP A 35 11.28 8.31 -22.44
C ASP A 35 9.94 7.99 -21.75
N TRP A 36 9.93 7.00 -20.85
CA TRP A 36 8.77 6.63 -20.05
C TRP A 36 8.79 7.25 -18.66
N ASP A 37 9.96 7.64 -18.18
CA ASP A 37 10.21 8.34 -16.94
C ASP A 37 11.46 9.22 -17.14
N HIS A 38 11.67 10.19 -16.29
CA HIS A 38 12.85 11.05 -16.39
C HIS A 38 13.22 11.65 -15.04
N TRP A 39 14.44 12.20 -14.99
CA TRP A 39 14.90 12.96 -13.84
C TRP A 39 14.26 14.35 -13.88
N ASP A 40 13.30 14.59 -12.99
CA ASP A 40 12.56 15.84 -12.87
C ASP A 40 13.00 16.69 -11.68
N THR A 41 12.43 17.89 -11.56
CA THR A 41 12.69 18.81 -10.45
C THR A 41 12.20 18.31 -9.10
N HIS A 42 11.19 17.42 -9.06
CA HIS A 42 10.73 16.79 -7.84
C HIS A 42 11.78 15.81 -7.27
N ARG A 43 12.34 14.98 -8.14
CA ARG A 43 13.44 14.07 -7.78
C ARG A 43 14.68 14.86 -7.35
N ASP A 44 15.01 15.91 -8.10
CA ASP A 44 16.12 16.80 -7.78
C ASP A 44 15.91 17.52 -6.44
N MET A 45 14.69 17.98 -6.16
CA MET A 45 14.31 18.63 -4.90
C MET A 45 14.63 17.74 -3.68
N ILE A 46 14.22 16.48 -3.74
CA ILE A 46 14.41 15.55 -2.63
C ILE A 46 15.90 15.25 -2.43
N LEU A 47 16.62 14.96 -3.51
CA LEU A 47 18.05 14.65 -3.45
C LEU A 47 18.87 15.87 -2.98
N ARG A 48 18.54 17.07 -3.45
CA ARG A 48 19.14 18.34 -3.06
C ARG A 48 18.94 18.61 -1.58
N ASP A 49 17.71 18.49 -1.08
CA ASP A 49 17.39 18.72 0.33
C ASP A 49 18.18 17.77 1.23
N ARG A 50 18.30 16.50 0.86
CA ARG A 50 19.10 15.51 1.59
C ARG A 50 20.58 15.83 1.58
N ALA A 51 21.14 16.19 0.43
CA ALA A 51 22.54 16.52 0.30
C ALA A 51 22.92 17.78 1.11
N ILE A 52 22.11 18.85 1.01
CA ILE A 52 22.34 20.11 1.76
C ILE A 52 22.25 19.88 3.28
N ASN A 53 21.31 19.07 3.75
CA ASN A 53 21.10 18.79 5.16
C ASN A 53 21.96 17.63 5.67
N LYS A 54 22.84 17.04 4.85
CA LYS A 54 23.72 15.92 5.19
C LYS A 54 22.98 14.73 5.79
N ASN A 55 21.82 14.39 5.23
CA ASN A 55 20.97 13.31 5.70
C ASN A 55 20.68 12.26 4.61
N LEU A 56 21.57 12.16 3.61
CA LEU A 56 21.59 11.01 2.68
C LEU A 56 21.73 9.71 3.49
N LEU A 57 21.10 8.64 3.00
CA LEU A 57 21.32 7.31 3.57
C LEU A 57 22.77 6.89 3.36
N SER A 58 23.32 6.11 4.27
CA SER A 58 24.58 5.41 4.03
C SER A 58 24.40 4.33 2.97
N PHE A 59 25.50 3.89 2.36
CA PHE A 59 25.48 2.81 1.36
C PHE A 59 24.77 1.55 1.87
N ASN A 60 25.02 1.18 3.13
CA ASN A 60 24.39 0.02 3.75
C ASN A 60 22.89 0.23 4.02
N GLU A 61 22.45 1.44 4.36
CA GLU A 61 21.04 1.75 4.56
C GLU A 61 20.24 1.70 3.26
N MET A 62 20.86 1.99 2.12
CA MET A 62 20.23 1.89 0.80
C MET A 62 19.91 0.45 0.39
N ASN A 63 20.52 -0.55 1.04
CA ASN A 63 20.25 -1.97 0.79
C ASN A 63 18.89 -2.44 1.32
N THR A 64 18.13 -1.59 1.99
CA THR A 64 16.81 -1.94 2.55
C THR A 64 15.81 -0.82 2.30
N PHE A 65 14.55 -1.22 2.05
CA PHE A 65 13.46 -0.27 1.86
C PHE A 65 13.04 0.46 3.14
N GLY A 66 12.56 1.70 2.98
CA GLY A 66 11.77 2.40 3.99
C GLY A 66 12.47 2.80 5.28
N LYS A 67 13.80 2.95 5.29
CA LYS A 67 14.54 3.26 6.52
C LYS A 67 14.44 4.70 6.98
N LYS A 68 14.54 5.67 6.08
CA LYS A 68 14.55 7.11 6.39
C LYS A 68 13.84 7.90 5.30
N GLY A 69 13.31 9.07 5.66
CA GLY A 69 12.67 10.03 4.76
C GLY A 69 11.22 9.67 4.44
N ILE A 70 10.77 9.97 3.24
CA ILE A 70 9.41 9.73 2.78
C ILE A 70 9.27 8.32 2.20
N GLY A 71 9.18 7.31 3.08
CA GLY A 71 8.99 5.92 2.68
C GLY A 71 10.16 5.32 1.91
N ASN A 72 9.87 4.67 0.81
CA ASN A 72 10.86 4.00 -0.05
C ASN A 72 11.54 4.94 -1.05
N GLU A 73 11.20 6.23 -1.03
CA GLU A 73 11.68 7.21 -1.99
C GLU A 73 13.20 7.19 -2.15
N SER A 74 13.95 7.08 -1.04
CA SER A 74 15.42 7.04 -1.08
C SER A 74 15.97 5.90 -1.94
N THR A 75 15.33 4.74 -1.92
CA THR A 75 15.75 3.59 -2.74
C THR A 75 15.55 3.89 -4.22
N TYR A 76 14.42 4.46 -4.60
CA TYR A 76 14.11 4.81 -5.98
C TYR A 76 14.93 6.02 -6.45
N ASN A 77 14.82 7.14 -5.75
CA ASN A 77 15.37 8.41 -6.18
C ASN A 77 16.90 8.46 -6.07
N SER A 78 17.44 8.13 -4.89
CA SER A 78 18.89 8.07 -4.70
C SER A 78 19.51 6.92 -5.49
N GLY A 79 18.79 5.78 -5.64
CA GLY A 79 19.22 4.67 -6.49
C GLY A 79 19.30 5.04 -7.96
N PHE A 80 18.32 5.79 -8.48
CA PHE A 80 18.36 6.33 -9.84
C PHE A 80 19.54 7.28 -10.05
N ALA A 81 19.74 8.24 -9.14
CA ALA A 81 20.85 9.17 -9.19
C ALA A 81 22.20 8.46 -9.14
N LEU A 82 22.36 7.47 -8.26
CA LEU A 82 23.57 6.66 -8.15
C LEU A 82 23.81 5.83 -9.42
N SER A 83 22.79 5.21 -9.99
CA SER A 83 22.90 4.46 -11.25
C SER A 83 23.35 5.36 -12.40
N ARG A 84 22.79 6.57 -12.53
CA ARG A 84 23.23 7.58 -13.50
C ARG A 84 24.69 7.98 -13.28
N TYR A 85 25.08 8.21 -12.02
CA TYR A 85 26.45 8.56 -11.67
C TYR A 85 27.43 7.47 -12.05
N ILE A 86 27.12 6.20 -11.74
CA ILE A 86 27.95 5.05 -12.08
C ILE A 86 28.14 4.94 -13.60
N VAL A 87 27.06 5.06 -14.36
CA VAL A 87 27.12 5.04 -15.83
C VAL A 87 27.94 6.21 -16.38
N PHE A 88 27.72 7.41 -15.85
CA PHE A 88 28.47 8.60 -16.27
C PHE A 88 29.97 8.45 -16.03
N LYS A 89 30.37 7.84 -14.91
CA LYS A 89 31.78 7.72 -14.50
C LYS A 89 32.48 6.52 -15.16
N TYR A 90 31.80 5.40 -15.32
CA TYR A 90 32.39 4.13 -15.76
C TYR A 90 31.90 3.64 -17.14
N GLY A 91 30.97 4.35 -17.75
CA GLY A 91 30.42 4.02 -19.07
C GLY A 91 29.15 3.16 -19.00
N SER A 92 28.41 3.10 -20.11
CA SER A 92 27.11 2.43 -20.20
C SER A 92 27.17 0.91 -20.01
N ASP A 93 28.28 0.30 -20.37
CA ASP A 93 28.45 -1.16 -20.29
C ASP A 93 28.56 -1.65 -18.83
N ILE A 94 28.89 -0.77 -17.88
CA ILE A 94 29.08 -1.12 -16.46
C ILE A 94 27.84 -1.80 -15.87
N ILE A 95 26.61 -1.40 -16.26
CA ILE A 95 25.39 -2.04 -15.79
C ILE A 95 25.33 -3.50 -16.23
N LYS A 96 25.66 -3.79 -17.48
CA LYS A 96 25.68 -5.14 -18.02
C LYS A 96 26.74 -5.99 -17.33
N ASP A 97 27.95 -5.45 -17.18
CA ASP A 97 29.07 -6.15 -16.56
C ASP A 97 28.77 -6.44 -15.08
N LEU A 98 28.18 -5.49 -14.36
CA LEU A 98 27.73 -5.65 -12.98
C LEU A 98 26.66 -6.76 -12.85
N MET A 99 25.71 -6.82 -13.79
CA MET A 99 24.68 -7.88 -13.79
C MET A 99 25.30 -9.26 -14.06
N ILE A 100 26.29 -9.34 -14.93
CA ILE A 100 27.02 -10.58 -15.21
C ILE A 100 27.77 -11.02 -13.94
N GLU A 101 28.51 -10.12 -13.29
CA GLU A 101 29.27 -10.40 -12.08
C GLU A 101 28.36 -10.85 -10.94
N LEU A 102 27.25 -10.14 -10.69
CA LEU A 102 26.23 -10.51 -9.68
C LEU A 102 25.53 -11.84 -9.98
N SER A 103 25.59 -12.33 -11.22
CA SER A 103 25.08 -13.65 -11.61
C SER A 103 26.09 -14.77 -11.43
N SER A 104 27.34 -14.46 -11.12
CA SER A 104 28.42 -15.44 -10.99
C SER A 104 28.21 -16.35 -9.77
N PRO A 105 28.67 -17.61 -9.83
CA PRO A 105 28.59 -18.51 -8.69
C PRO A 105 29.36 -17.96 -7.47
N LEU A 106 28.75 -18.07 -6.30
CA LEU A 106 29.34 -17.63 -5.02
C LEU A 106 29.47 -16.10 -4.86
N GLN A 107 28.84 -15.31 -5.71
CA GLN A 107 28.76 -13.86 -5.55
C GLN A 107 27.60 -13.50 -4.63
N TYR A 108 27.88 -12.87 -3.49
CA TYR A 108 26.89 -12.60 -2.44
C TYR A 108 26.75 -11.12 -2.07
N SER A 109 27.65 -10.27 -2.55
CA SER A 109 27.74 -8.87 -2.17
C SER A 109 27.90 -7.98 -3.40
N ILE A 110 27.16 -6.87 -3.41
CA ILE A 110 27.35 -5.80 -4.42
C ILE A 110 28.72 -5.14 -4.28
N ASN A 111 29.25 -5.07 -3.07
CA ASN A 111 30.56 -4.49 -2.79
C ASN A 111 31.67 -5.30 -3.47
N ASP A 112 31.64 -6.64 -3.30
CA ASP A 112 32.59 -7.53 -3.95
C ASP A 112 32.48 -7.50 -5.48
N ALA A 113 31.25 -7.33 -6.01
CA ALA A 113 31.04 -7.22 -7.45
C ALA A 113 31.70 -5.95 -8.04
N PHE A 114 31.61 -4.83 -7.36
CA PHE A 114 32.32 -3.61 -7.77
C PHE A 114 33.84 -3.78 -7.66
N TYR A 115 34.32 -4.39 -6.58
CA TYR A 115 35.73 -4.64 -6.42
C TYR A 115 36.31 -5.56 -7.52
N ASN A 116 35.59 -6.61 -7.86
CA ASN A 116 36.00 -7.52 -8.94
C ASN A 116 36.05 -6.88 -10.32
N LEU A 117 35.15 -5.92 -10.58
CA LEU A 117 35.05 -5.23 -11.87
C LEU A 117 35.95 -4.00 -11.99
N LEU A 118 36.11 -3.25 -10.93
CA LEU A 118 36.70 -1.91 -10.94
C LEU A 118 37.92 -1.76 -10.04
N ASP A 119 38.23 -2.76 -9.19
CA ASP A 119 39.25 -2.69 -8.12
C ASP A 119 38.96 -1.57 -7.10
N ILE A 120 37.65 -1.25 -6.92
CA ILE A 120 37.14 -0.22 -6.03
C ILE A 120 35.95 -0.78 -5.28
N GLU A 121 35.86 -0.56 -3.95
CA GLU A 121 34.70 -0.98 -3.17
C GLU A 121 33.47 -0.13 -3.47
N GLY A 122 32.27 -0.74 -3.43
CA GLY A 122 31.03 -0.04 -3.68
C GLY A 122 30.76 1.11 -2.71
N GLU A 123 31.25 1.01 -1.46
CA GLU A 123 31.18 2.07 -0.47
C GLU A 123 32.02 3.30 -0.88
N GLU A 124 33.22 3.10 -1.45
CA GLU A 124 34.07 4.19 -1.97
C GLU A 124 33.41 4.88 -3.18
N ILE A 125 32.76 4.10 -4.06
CA ILE A 125 32.01 4.67 -5.19
C ILE A 125 30.85 5.54 -4.67
N TYR A 126 30.17 5.08 -3.62
CA TYR A 126 29.07 5.83 -3.01
C TYR A 126 29.55 7.11 -2.32
N ASP A 127 30.65 7.08 -1.59
CA ASP A 127 31.23 8.24 -0.91
C ASP A 127 31.65 9.32 -1.93
N ASP A 128 32.21 8.92 -3.06
CA ASP A 128 32.54 9.82 -4.16
C ASP A 128 31.30 10.43 -4.81
N PHE A 129 30.24 9.64 -4.98
CA PHE A 129 28.94 10.13 -5.41
C PHE A 129 28.37 11.19 -4.46
N VAL A 130 28.36 10.91 -3.13
CA VAL A 130 27.89 11.86 -2.12
C VAL A 130 28.69 13.15 -2.16
N SER A 131 30.02 13.05 -2.23
CA SER A 131 30.91 14.22 -2.31
C SER A 131 30.61 15.08 -3.56
N THR A 132 30.38 14.42 -4.71
CA THR A 132 30.01 15.08 -5.95
C THR A 132 28.66 15.81 -5.85
N LEU A 133 27.67 15.19 -5.19
CA LEU A 133 26.38 15.82 -4.94
C LEU A 133 26.48 17.04 -4.01
N GLU A 134 27.21 16.89 -2.91
CA GLU A 134 27.41 18.02 -1.95
C GLU A 134 28.09 19.22 -2.64
N GLU A 135 29.15 19.00 -3.42
CA GLU A 135 29.81 20.07 -4.16
C GLU A 135 28.85 20.74 -5.15
N ARG A 136 28.12 19.94 -5.95
CA ARG A 136 27.15 20.44 -6.92
C ARG A 136 26.07 21.30 -6.25
N TYR A 137 25.42 20.79 -5.22
CA TYR A 137 24.30 21.49 -4.61
C TYR A 137 24.73 22.67 -3.75
N ASN A 138 25.87 22.64 -3.07
CA ASN A 138 26.41 23.80 -2.38
C ASN A 138 26.70 24.96 -3.36
N LYS A 139 27.18 24.66 -4.56
CA LYS A 139 27.38 25.69 -5.59
C LYS A 139 26.05 26.27 -6.07
N LEU A 140 25.01 25.44 -6.24
CA LEU A 140 23.67 25.88 -6.65
C LEU A 140 22.99 26.71 -5.56
N VAL A 141 23.10 26.30 -4.30
CA VAL A 141 22.54 27.02 -3.14
C VAL A 141 23.07 28.44 -3.06
N SER A 142 24.36 28.66 -3.32
CA SER A 142 24.95 29.99 -3.28
C SER A 142 24.29 31.02 -4.25
N THR A 143 23.66 30.55 -5.32
CA THR A 143 22.92 31.43 -6.26
C THR A 143 21.56 31.86 -5.66
N ILE A 144 20.95 31.03 -4.86
CA ILE A 144 19.64 31.29 -4.22
C ILE A 144 19.77 32.18 -3.00
N GLU A 145 20.86 32.06 -2.23
CA GLU A 145 21.08 32.79 -0.96
C GLU A 145 20.93 34.31 -1.10
N VAL A 146 21.27 34.86 -2.25
CA VAL A 146 21.23 36.31 -2.49
C VAL A 146 19.81 36.89 -2.38
N ASN A 147 18.79 36.14 -2.83
CA ASN A 147 17.38 36.55 -2.83
C ASN A 147 16.50 35.53 -2.14
N HIS A 148 17.05 34.80 -1.17
CA HIS A 148 16.32 33.74 -0.47
C HIS A 148 15.11 34.27 0.32
N THR A 149 13.96 33.65 0.11
CA THR A 149 12.77 33.93 0.89
C THR A 149 12.86 33.20 2.23
N ASN A 150 12.74 33.95 3.35
CA ASN A 150 12.72 33.40 4.70
C ASN A 150 11.27 33.24 5.18
N PRO A 151 10.62 32.09 4.98
CA PRO A 151 9.23 31.87 5.40
C PRO A 151 9.14 31.65 6.91
N ILE A 152 7.99 32.00 7.49
CA ILE A 152 7.63 31.60 8.85
C ILE A 152 7.00 30.23 8.79
N ILE A 153 7.67 29.22 9.35
CA ILE A 153 7.13 27.87 9.46
C ILE A 153 6.19 27.81 10.67
N ILE A 154 4.95 27.43 10.46
CA ILE A 154 3.92 27.35 11.49
C ILE A 154 3.52 25.91 11.85
N LYS A 155 3.77 24.94 10.94
CA LYS A 155 3.58 23.49 11.23
C LYS A 155 4.71 22.69 10.60
N ASP A 156 5.36 21.87 11.43
CA ASP A 156 6.50 21.03 11.00
C ASP A 156 6.47 19.60 11.59
N GLU A 157 5.48 19.25 12.41
CA GLU A 157 5.30 17.90 12.91
C GLU A 157 4.83 16.96 11.80
N GLY A 158 5.46 15.79 11.68
CA GLY A 158 5.23 14.86 10.59
C GLY A 158 6.02 15.22 9.32
N THR A 159 5.79 14.47 8.25
CA THR A 159 6.50 14.63 6.96
C THR A 159 5.62 15.15 5.82
N ALA A 160 4.30 15.09 5.97
CA ALA A 160 3.32 15.49 4.98
C ALA A 160 2.34 16.51 5.56
N ASN A 161 2.75 17.79 5.59
CA ASN A 161 1.87 18.91 5.92
C ASN A 161 1.51 19.63 4.63
N MET A 162 0.28 19.43 4.15
CA MET A 162 -0.12 19.78 2.78
C MET A 162 -1.49 20.46 2.73
N PHE A 163 -1.76 21.13 1.61
CA PHE A 163 -3.04 21.76 1.31
C PHE A 163 -3.56 22.69 2.40
N PRO A 164 -2.77 23.70 2.83
CA PRO A 164 -3.29 24.67 3.77
C PRO A 164 -4.33 25.56 3.10
N VAL A 165 -5.46 25.77 3.75
CA VAL A 165 -6.57 26.60 3.24
C VAL A 165 -7.11 27.48 4.36
N TRP A 166 -7.03 28.80 4.16
CA TRP A 166 -7.60 29.77 5.07
C TRP A 166 -9.13 29.61 5.20
N ALA A 167 -9.63 29.69 6.40
CA ALA A 167 -11.05 29.92 6.61
C ALA A 167 -11.38 31.37 6.25
N PRO A 168 -12.60 31.65 5.72
CA PRO A 168 -12.99 33.01 5.34
C PRO A 168 -12.83 34.01 6.50
N ASP A 169 -12.24 35.18 6.19
CA ASP A 169 -12.09 36.36 7.06
C ASP A 169 -11.62 36.07 8.49
N SER A 170 -10.67 35.12 8.64
CA SER A 170 -10.16 34.73 9.94
C SER A 170 -8.69 34.33 9.92
N ASN A 171 -8.05 34.22 11.09
CA ASN A 171 -6.71 33.66 11.27
C ASN A 171 -6.75 32.14 11.51
N VAL A 172 -7.79 31.48 11.03
CA VAL A 172 -7.94 30.02 11.10
C VAL A 172 -7.65 29.42 9.74
N PHE A 173 -6.97 28.28 9.73
CA PHE A 173 -6.75 27.53 8.50
C PHE A 173 -6.94 26.02 8.71
N ALA A 174 -7.34 25.34 7.66
CA ALA A 174 -7.35 23.88 7.60
C ALA A 174 -6.14 23.38 6.84
N TYR A 175 -5.64 22.19 7.18
CA TYR A 175 -4.55 21.54 6.47
C TYR A 175 -4.56 20.03 6.69
N LEU A 176 -3.87 19.30 5.83
CA LEU A 176 -3.67 17.87 5.97
C LEU A 176 -2.31 17.58 6.58
N SER A 177 -2.25 16.63 7.54
CA SER A 177 -1.00 16.21 8.14
C SER A 177 -0.99 14.70 8.44
N ASN A 178 0.17 14.07 8.27
CA ASN A 178 0.41 12.69 8.67
C ASN A 178 1.05 12.55 10.07
N LYS A 179 1.12 13.61 10.87
CA LYS A 179 1.85 13.66 12.13
C LYS A 179 1.45 12.57 13.15
N ASN A 180 0.26 12.00 13.03
CA ASN A 180 -0.22 10.91 13.87
C ASN A 180 -0.28 9.57 13.11
N ASN A 181 0.39 9.47 11.97
CA ASN A 181 0.36 8.30 11.10
C ASN A 181 1.77 7.96 10.64
N ASP A 182 2.04 6.68 10.39
CA ASP A 182 3.37 6.20 9.98
C ASP A 182 3.66 6.36 8.48
N TYR A 183 2.60 6.47 7.67
CA TYR A 183 2.74 6.56 6.22
C TYR A 183 2.56 7.98 5.71
N PHE A 184 3.38 8.37 4.74
CA PHE A 184 3.29 9.67 4.09
C PHE A 184 1.90 9.98 3.52
N GLY A 185 1.28 9.00 2.85
CA GLY A 185 -0.04 9.14 2.24
C GLY A 185 -1.23 8.98 3.21
N GLN A 186 -1.00 8.77 4.49
CA GLN A 186 -2.06 8.68 5.49
C GLN A 186 -2.22 10.02 6.22
N THR A 187 -2.94 10.92 5.60
CA THR A 187 -3.17 12.26 6.15
C THR A 187 -4.50 12.38 6.85
N ASP A 188 -4.52 13.17 7.91
CA ASP A 188 -5.68 13.58 8.68
C ASP A 188 -5.91 15.08 8.46
N LEU A 189 -7.18 15.52 8.54
CA LEU A 189 -7.57 16.92 8.44
C LEU A 189 -7.51 17.57 9.83
N PHE A 190 -6.78 18.69 9.89
CA PHE A 190 -6.69 19.55 11.08
C PHE A 190 -7.19 20.95 10.78
N ILE A 191 -7.71 21.61 11.79
CA ILE A 191 -7.97 23.04 11.80
C ILE A 191 -7.09 23.68 12.89
N HIS A 192 -6.43 24.76 12.54
CA HIS A 192 -5.54 25.49 13.45
C HIS A 192 -5.92 26.96 13.49
N ASN A 193 -5.99 27.53 14.69
CA ASN A 193 -6.24 28.94 14.92
C ASN A 193 -4.94 29.61 15.38
N LEU A 194 -4.43 30.57 14.57
CA LEU A 194 -3.16 31.27 14.83
C LEU A 194 -3.26 32.24 16.01
N ASP A 195 -4.44 32.75 16.36
CA ASP A 195 -4.56 33.75 17.42
C ASP A 195 -4.34 33.18 18.82
N ASN A 196 -4.71 31.90 19.02
CA ASN A 196 -4.64 31.22 20.31
C ASN A 196 -3.85 29.92 20.30
N ASP A 197 -3.23 29.58 19.15
CA ASP A 197 -2.47 28.35 18.90
C ASP A 197 -3.24 27.05 19.22
N ILE A 198 -4.59 27.09 19.07
CA ILE A 198 -5.41 25.91 19.29
C ILE A 198 -5.55 25.13 17.99
N GLU A 199 -5.29 23.84 18.08
CA GLU A 199 -5.43 22.92 16.97
C GLU A 199 -6.44 21.82 17.28
N GLN A 200 -7.24 21.46 16.28
CA GLN A 200 -8.23 20.38 16.37
C GLN A 200 -8.13 19.45 15.17
N LYS A 201 -8.05 18.15 15.42
CA LYS A 201 -8.26 17.13 14.39
C LYS A 201 -9.74 17.02 14.07
N ILE A 202 -10.08 17.12 12.78
CA ILE A 202 -11.46 17.06 12.28
C ILE A 202 -11.80 15.65 11.81
N SER A 203 -10.96 15.07 10.95
CA SER A 203 -11.24 13.76 10.36
C SER A 203 -9.96 13.04 10.00
N GLY A 204 -10.03 11.71 9.92
CA GLY A 204 -8.92 10.88 9.48
C GLY A 204 -9.09 10.37 8.04
N SER A 205 -7.98 9.95 7.42
CA SER A 205 -7.95 9.40 6.05
C SER A 205 -8.47 10.38 4.99
N VAL A 206 -8.15 11.65 5.13
CA VAL A 206 -8.53 12.71 4.21
C VAL A 206 -7.46 12.84 3.13
N PHE A 207 -7.90 13.06 1.89
CA PHE A 207 -7.06 13.19 0.70
C PHE A 207 -7.47 14.43 -0.09
N SER A 208 -6.52 15.16 -0.66
CA SER A 208 -6.72 16.40 -1.42
C SER A 208 -7.15 17.64 -0.58
N ALA A 209 -7.06 18.81 -1.20
CA ALA A 209 -7.38 20.07 -0.56
C ALA A 209 -8.82 20.09 -0.04
N PRO A 210 -9.05 20.55 1.21
CA PRO A 210 -10.39 20.86 1.70
C PRO A 210 -10.86 22.24 1.19
N THR A 211 -12.15 22.51 1.33
CA THR A 211 -12.74 23.82 1.03
C THR A 211 -13.73 24.23 2.12
N TRP A 212 -13.84 25.53 2.37
CA TRP A 212 -14.80 26.10 3.30
C TRP A 212 -16.05 26.61 2.57
N ASN A 213 -17.18 26.64 3.27
CA ASN A 213 -18.27 27.48 2.84
C ASN A 213 -17.97 28.96 3.16
N PRO A 214 -18.67 29.94 2.57
CA PRO A 214 -18.40 31.37 2.79
C PRO A 214 -18.52 31.83 4.24
N ASP A 215 -19.38 31.20 5.03
CA ASP A 215 -19.58 31.52 6.46
C ASP A 215 -18.47 30.95 7.36
N GLY A 216 -17.58 30.11 6.86
CA GLY A 216 -16.49 29.47 7.61
C GLY A 216 -16.96 28.47 8.68
N ASN A 217 -18.21 28.05 8.67
CA ASN A 217 -18.80 27.13 9.64
C ASN A 217 -18.92 25.67 9.15
N ILE A 218 -18.75 25.43 7.84
CA ILE A 218 -18.72 24.10 7.24
C ILE A 218 -17.45 23.95 6.41
N ILE A 219 -16.80 22.78 6.56
CA ILE A 219 -15.64 22.39 5.73
C ILE A 219 -15.98 21.12 4.94
N TYR A 220 -15.67 21.14 3.65
CA TYR A 220 -15.85 20.01 2.75
C TYR A 220 -14.50 19.40 2.39
N TYR A 221 -14.45 18.07 2.32
CA TYR A 221 -13.22 17.34 2.04
C TYR A 221 -13.49 15.97 1.45
N SER A 222 -12.48 15.38 0.87
CA SER A 222 -12.50 14.03 0.31
C SER A 222 -11.92 13.02 1.30
N LYS A 223 -12.63 11.92 1.53
CA LYS A 223 -12.25 10.90 2.51
C LYS A 223 -12.68 9.51 2.06
N LYS A 224 -11.87 8.49 2.40
CA LYS A 224 -12.31 7.09 2.30
C LYS A 224 -13.29 6.75 3.43
N PRO A 225 -14.42 6.10 3.14
CA PRO A 225 -15.35 5.67 4.18
C PRO A 225 -14.67 4.67 5.14
N LYS A 226 -15.12 4.66 6.39
CA LYS A 226 -14.61 3.73 7.41
C LYS A 226 -14.80 2.28 6.99
N PHE A 227 -15.91 1.98 6.35
CA PHE A 227 -16.28 0.63 5.92
C PHE A 227 -16.24 0.53 4.39
N PRO A 228 -15.69 -0.58 3.85
CA PRO A 228 -15.72 -0.83 2.41
C PRO A 228 -17.14 -1.05 1.90
N ASP A 229 -17.29 -0.98 0.59
CA ASP A 229 -18.51 -1.40 -0.08
C ASP A 229 -18.66 -2.94 -0.10
N LYS A 230 -19.72 -3.44 -0.73
CA LYS A 230 -19.97 -4.89 -0.87
C LYS A 230 -18.88 -5.66 -1.62
N ASN A 231 -18.04 -4.97 -2.40
CA ASN A 231 -16.93 -5.55 -3.15
C ASN A 231 -15.60 -5.46 -2.39
N GLY A 232 -15.60 -4.99 -1.15
CA GLY A 232 -14.39 -4.79 -0.35
C GLY A 232 -13.64 -3.49 -0.67
N SER A 233 -14.17 -2.62 -1.56
CA SER A 233 -13.52 -1.40 -2.00
C SER A 233 -13.90 -0.20 -1.13
N ARG A 234 -12.93 0.71 -0.95
CA ARG A 234 -13.17 2.00 -0.30
C ARG A 234 -12.75 3.10 -1.27
N TYR A 235 -13.72 3.75 -1.87
CA TYR A 235 -13.50 4.88 -2.75
C TYR A 235 -13.54 6.18 -1.97
N TYR A 236 -12.86 7.20 -2.46
CA TYR A 236 -12.97 8.54 -1.91
C TYR A 236 -14.34 9.14 -2.24
N ASP A 237 -14.92 9.80 -1.26
CA ASP A 237 -16.20 10.49 -1.35
C ASP A 237 -16.10 11.85 -0.68
N ILE A 238 -17.00 12.77 -1.06
CA ILE A 238 -17.09 14.09 -0.45
C ILE A 238 -17.88 14.00 0.86
N TYR A 239 -17.32 14.63 1.87
CA TYR A 239 -17.91 14.79 3.19
C TYR A 239 -18.02 16.25 3.55
N GLU A 240 -18.97 16.58 4.39
CA GLU A 240 -19.10 17.87 5.08
C GLU A 240 -18.87 17.68 6.58
N TYR A 241 -18.30 18.68 7.21
CA TYR A 241 -18.19 18.75 8.66
C TYR A 241 -18.67 20.11 9.15
N ASP A 242 -19.71 20.10 9.98
CA ASP A 242 -20.22 21.30 10.69
C ASP A 242 -19.34 21.52 11.93
N ILE A 243 -18.63 22.67 11.95
CA ILE A 243 -17.71 23.05 13.02
C ILE A 243 -18.45 23.25 14.34
N SER A 244 -19.62 23.88 14.29
CA SER A 244 -20.43 24.23 15.47
C SER A 244 -21.08 23.00 16.08
N ALA A 245 -21.71 22.17 15.21
CA ALA A 245 -22.40 20.95 15.62
C ALA A 245 -21.43 19.78 15.89
N LYS A 246 -20.16 19.90 15.45
CA LYS A 246 -19.13 18.84 15.49
C LYS A 246 -19.64 17.55 14.82
N LYS A 247 -20.29 17.67 13.69
CA LYS A 247 -20.97 16.56 13.01
C LYS A 247 -20.45 16.40 11.58
N GLU A 248 -20.03 15.19 11.26
CA GLU A 248 -19.64 14.77 9.91
C GLU A 248 -20.83 14.15 9.16
N LYS A 249 -20.98 14.45 7.88
CA LYS A 249 -21.95 13.82 6.99
C LYS A 249 -21.29 13.49 5.64
N ARG A 250 -21.53 12.30 5.14
CA ARG A 250 -21.11 11.88 3.79
C ARG A 250 -22.11 12.36 2.76
N LEU A 251 -21.63 13.01 1.69
CA LEU A 251 -22.46 13.59 0.64
C LEU A 251 -22.53 12.72 -0.62
N THR A 252 -21.43 12.08 -1.00
CA THR A 252 -21.38 11.20 -2.17
C THR A 252 -21.13 9.75 -1.78
N PHE A 253 -21.47 8.79 -2.64
CA PHE A 253 -21.40 7.37 -2.32
C PHE A 253 -20.77 6.59 -3.47
N GLY A 254 -19.46 6.25 -3.33
CA GLY A 254 -18.69 5.53 -4.33
C GLY A 254 -18.32 6.37 -5.55
N ALA A 255 -18.34 7.70 -5.42
CA ALA A 255 -18.10 8.64 -6.52
C ALA A 255 -16.63 8.74 -6.95
N ARG A 256 -15.68 8.16 -6.20
CA ARG A 256 -14.23 8.28 -6.45
C ARG A 256 -13.79 9.74 -6.58
N SER A 257 -14.31 10.58 -5.69
CA SER A 257 -14.26 12.03 -5.76
C SER A 257 -13.15 12.63 -4.90
N PHE A 258 -12.51 13.69 -5.41
CA PHE A 258 -11.42 14.40 -4.73
C PHE A 258 -11.38 15.88 -5.12
N SER A 259 -10.56 16.69 -4.45
CA SER A 259 -10.42 18.14 -4.67
C SER A 259 -11.75 18.88 -4.70
N PRO A 260 -12.55 18.81 -3.62
CA PRO A 260 -13.81 19.58 -3.57
C PRO A 260 -13.53 21.08 -3.52
N VAL A 261 -14.38 21.85 -4.18
CA VAL A 261 -14.40 23.32 -4.09
C VAL A 261 -15.84 23.79 -3.99
N PHE A 262 -16.11 24.72 -3.08
CA PHE A 262 -17.43 25.30 -2.90
C PHE A 262 -17.71 26.38 -3.95
N ILE A 263 -18.85 26.30 -4.63
CA ILE A 263 -19.34 27.30 -5.60
C ILE A 263 -20.38 28.15 -4.89
N GLU A 264 -20.03 29.40 -4.65
CA GLU A 264 -20.87 30.32 -3.88
C GLU A 264 -22.19 30.69 -4.57
N SER A 265 -22.16 30.83 -5.89
CA SER A 265 -23.28 31.33 -6.69
C SER A 265 -24.55 30.47 -6.60
N ASP A 266 -24.42 29.15 -6.42
CA ASP A 266 -25.55 28.22 -6.38
C ASP A 266 -25.52 27.22 -5.19
N SER A 267 -24.66 27.47 -4.21
CA SER A 267 -24.45 26.59 -3.06
C SER A 267 -24.19 25.13 -3.45
N SER A 268 -23.32 24.93 -4.42
CA SER A 268 -22.92 23.63 -4.93
C SER A 268 -21.46 23.32 -4.61
N ILE A 269 -21.08 22.06 -4.76
CA ILE A 269 -19.69 21.62 -4.61
C ILE A 269 -19.22 21.07 -5.94
N ALA A 270 -18.23 21.69 -6.56
CA ALA A 270 -17.49 21.08 -7.64
C ALA A 270 -16.43 20.15 -7.09
N PHE A 271 -16.13 19.08 -7.80
CA PHE A 271 -15.09 18.13 -7.44
C PHE A 271 -14.58 17.39 -8.68
N LEU A 272 -13.41 16.80 -8.58
CA LEU A 272 -12.88 15.87 -9.56
C LEU A 272 -13.30 14.45 -9.22
N ALA A 273 -13.65 13.65 -10.21
CA ALA A 273 -13.93 12.23 -10.01
C ALA A 273 -13.37 11.38 -11.14
N THR A 274 -13.04 10.14 -10.81
CA THR A 274 -12.56 9.15 -11.77
C THR A 274 -13.70 8.23 -12.17
N ASN A 275 -14.08 8.26 -13.44
CA ASN A 275 -15.08 7.36 -14.01
C ASN A 275 -14.57 6.84 -15.37
N ASP A 276 -14.86 5.57 -15.68
CA ASP A 276 -14.47 4.91 -16.95
C ASP A 276 -12.98 5.04 -17.36
N GLY A 277 -12.10 5.22 -16.37
CA GLY A 277 -10.67 5.43 -16.60
C GLY A 277 -10.30 6.86 -17.01
N SER A 278 -11.26 7.79 -17.03
CA SER A 278 -11.06 9.24 -17.21
C SER A 278 -11.24 9.98 -15.88
N GLN A 279 -10.71 11.19 -15.83
CA GLN A 279 -10.95 12.14 -14.75
C GLN A 279 -11.67 13.35 -15.30
N ASP A 280 -12.75 13.74 -14.65
CA ASP A 280 -13.61 14.83 -15.09
C ASP A 280 -14.07 15.68 -13.90
N VAL A 281 -14.56 16.88 -14.23
CA VAL A 281 -15.18 17.81 -13.28
C VAL A 281 -16.66 17.47 -13.14
N TYR A 282 -17.09 17.37 -11.88
CA TYR A 282 -18.48 17.13 -11.50
C TYR A 282 -18.95 18.22 -10.55
N ILE A 283 -20.25 18.48 -10.54
CA ILE A 283 -20.90 19.37 -9.56
C ILE A 283 -21.96 18.59 -8.81
N TYR A 284 -21.91 18.67 -7.49
CA TYR A 284 -22.96 18.20 -6.58
C TYR A 284 -23.79 19.40 -6.08
N ASN A 285 -25.05 19.44 -6.47
CA ASN A 285 -25.98 20.41 -5.96
C ASN A 285 -26.54 19.95 -4.61
N ILE A 286 -26.24 20.69 -3.54
CA ILE A 286 -26.55 20.30 -2.17
C ILE A 286 -28.07 20.28 -1.96
N GLY A 287 -28.79 21.25 -2.55
CA GLY A 287 -30.26 21.39 -2.39
C GLY A 287 -31.05 20.31 -3.13
N GLN A 288 -30.53 19.81 -4.24
CA GLN A 288 -31.20 18.82 -5.10
C GLN A 288 -30.72 17.38 -4.87
N ASP A 289 -29.64 17.21 -4.10
CA ASP A 289 -28.96 15.91 -3.92
C ASP A 289 -28.63 15.25 -5.27
N LYS A 290 -28.08 16.04 -6.21
CA LYS A 290 -27.83 15.59 -7.58
C LYS A 290 -26.38 15.87 -8.00
N ILE A 291 -25.73 14.89 -8.60
CA ILE A 291 -24.39 14.99 -9.23
C ILE A 291 -24.58 15.16 -10.74
N THR A 292 -23.85 16.10 -11.34
CA THR A 292 -23.83 16.35 -12.78
C THR A 292 -22.38 16.42 -13.24
N GLN A 293 -22.04 15.69 -14.30
CA GLN A 293 -20.74 15.79 -14.98
C GLN A 293 -20.70 17.06 -15.83
N ILE A 294 -19.61 17.81 -15.75
CA ILE A 294 -19.43 19.09 -16.43
C ILE A 294 -18.45 18.98 -17.59
N THR A 295 -17.41 18.13 -17.44
CA THR A 295 -16.44 17.89 -18.52
C THR A 295 -16.53 16.44 -19.00
N ASP A 296 -16.15 16.24 -20.26
CA ASP A 296 -15.88 14.95 -20.88
C ASP A 296 -14.70 15.17 -21.85
N ILE A 297 -13.49 15.07 -21.30
CA ILE A 297 -12.26 15.41 -22.05
C ILE A 297 -11.77 14.18 -22.79
N GLU A 298 -11.96 14.16 -24.11
CA GLU A 298 -11.71 13.02 -25.01
C GLU A 298 -10.28 12.45 -24.89
N SER A 299 -9.27 13.30 -24.68
CA SER A 299 -7.87 12.89 -24.51
C SER A 299 -7.55 12.24 -23.16
N ARG A 300 -8.51 12.21 -22.24
CA ARG A 300 -8.40 11.58 -20.89
C ARG A 300 -7.16 12.02 -20.10
N PRO A 301 -6.94 13.32 -19.91
CA PRO A 301 -5.83 13.81 -19.11
C PRO A 301 -5.99 13.45 -17.62
N THR A 302 -4.91 13.61 -16.86
CA THR A 302 -4.97 13.61 -15.40
C THR A 302 -5.30 15.00 -14.90
N LEU A 303 -6.33 15.12 -14.05
CA LEU A 303 -6.78 16.39 -13.46
C LEU A 303 -6.43 16.41 -11.96
N SER A 304 -6.09 17.59 -11.44
CA SER A 304 -5.87 17.82 -10.01
C SER A 304 -6.13 19.27 -9.59
N SER A 305 -6.12 19.55 -8.28
CA SER A 305 -6.10 20.91 -7.70
C SER A 305 -7.21 21.84 -8.20
N LEU A 306 -8.46 21.40 -8.10
CA LEU A 306 -9.62 22.20 -8.51
C LEU A 306 -9.76 23.47 -7.65
N GLN A 307 -10.03 24.62 -8.29
CA GLN A 307 -10.29 25.92 -7.66
C GLN A 307 -11.42 26.68 -8.38
N TYR A 308 -12.24 27.40 -7.61
CA TYR A 308 -13.30 28.25 -8.15
C TYR A 308 -12.86 29.71 -8.15
N ASN A 309 -12.98 30.36 -9.29
CA ASN A 309 -12.76 31.79 -9.44
C ASN A 309 -14.11 32.49 -9.60
N TYR A 310 -14.49 33.27 -8.59
CA TYR A 310 -15.77 34.01 -8.60
C TYR A 310 -15.77 35.21 -9.56
N PHE A 311 -14.61 35.74 -9.99
CA PHE A 311 -14.54 36.88 -10.90
C PHE A 311 -15.00 36.56 -12.31
N ASP A 312 -14.69 35.37 -12.79
CA ASP A 312 -15.04 34.92 -14.14
C ASP A 312 -15.95 33.68 -14.13
N ASN A 313 -16.52 33.35 -12.97
CA ASN A 313 -17.41 32.19 -12.74
C ASN A 313 -16.88 30.91 -13.38
N SER A 314 -15.61 30.60 -13.15
CA SER A 314 -14.91 29.48 -13.78
C SER A 314 -14.26 28.56 -12.73
N LEU A 315 -14.14 27.29 -13.09
CA LEU A 315 -13.38 26.32 -12.35
C LEU A 315 -12.01 26.14 -13.02
N TYR A 316 -10.96 26.35 -12.26
CA TYR A 316 -9.58 26.18 -12.69
C TYR A 316 -9.04 24.87 -12.12
N PHE A 317 -8.19 24.19 -12.86
CA PHE A 317 -7.60 22.93 -12.43
C PHE A 317 -6.26 22.67 -13.12
N ASP A 318 -5.40 21.90 -12.45
CA ASP A 318 -4.20 21.38 -13.07
C ASP A 318 -4.60 20.27 -14.05
N ILE A 319 -4.00 20.27 -15.24
CA ILE A 319 -4.20 19.27 -16.27
C ILE A 319 -2.87 18.72 -16.73
N SER A 320 -2.74 17.42 -16.90
CA SER A 320 -1.52 16.77 -17.35
C SER A 320 -1.79 15.87 -18.54
N PHE A 321 -1.06 16.16 -19.62
CA PHE A 321 -0.90 15.30 -20.78
C PHE A 321 0.55 14.83 -20.78
N HIS A 322 0.83 13.57 -20.56
CA HIS A 322 2.18 13.04 -20.44
C HIS A 322 2.88 13.44 -19.11
N HIS A 323 4.03 14.15 -19.17
CA HIS A 323 4.89 14.39 -18.01
C HIS A 323 4.70 15.75 -17.35
N TYR A 324 4.20 16.74 -18.09
CA TYR A 324 4.08 18.12 -17.61
C TYR A 324 2.65 18.43 -17.18
N ARG A 325 2.53 19.36 -16.25
CA ARG A 325 1.26 19.90 -15.79
C ARG A 325 1.12 21.33 -16.22
N ASP A 326 -0.05 21.63 -16.72
CA ASP A 326 -0.50 22.94 -17.12
C ASP A 326 -1.75 23.34 -16.33
N ILE A 327 -2.22 24.57 -16.50
CA ILE A 327 -3.44 25.06 -15.89
C ILE A 327 -4.51 25.29 -16.95
N ALA A 328 -5.65 24.66 -16.75
CA ALA A 328 -6.85 24.86 -17.58
C ALA A 328 -7.99 25.42 -16.76
N LYS A 329 -9.02 25.93 -17.45
CA LYS A 329 -10.28 26.34 -16.84
C LYS A 329 -11.49 25.90 -17.64
N ILE A 330 -12.62 25.76 -16.96
CA ILE A 330 -13.94 25.63 -17.56
C ILE A 330 -14.86 26.71 -17.01
N SER A 331 -15.49 27.48 -17.92
CA SER A 331 -16.52 28.46 -17.56
C SER A 331 -17.81 27.76 -17.18
N LEU A 332 -18.42 28.17 -16.07
CA LEU A 332 -19.73 27.67 -15.63
C LEU A 332 -20.90 28.31 -16.36
N ASP A 333 -20.67 29.43 -17.08
CA ASP A 333 -21.70 30.14 -17.81
C ASP A 333 -22.05 29.47 -19.15
N ASP A 334 -21.03 28.96 -19.86
CA ASP A 334 -21.18 28.40 -21.20
C ASP A 334 -20.48 27.04 -21.39
N SER A 335 -19.93 26.48 -20.31
CA SER A 335 -19.19 25.22 -20.30
C SER A 335 -18.01 25.17 -21.29
N THR A 336 -17.39 26.32 -21.60
CA THR A 336 -16.23 26.39 -22.48
C THR A 336 -14.96 26.04 -21.73
N TYR A 337 -14.19 25.10 -22.29
CA TYR A 337 -12.90 24.67 -21.78
C TYR A 337 -11.76 25.43 -22.46
N LYS A 338 -10.78 25.91 -21.70
CA LYS A 338 -9.60 26.63 -22.21
C LYS A 338 -8.35 26.33 -21.40
N MET A 339 -7.20 26.22 -22.10
CA MET A 339 -5.91 26.29 -21.42
C MET A 339 -5.66 27.75 -21.00
N VAL A 340 -5.18 27.93 -19.77
CA VAL A 340 -4.80 29.22 -19.17
C VAL A 340 -3.30 29.42 -19.26
N LEU A 341 -2.54 28.44 -18.78
CA LEU A 341 -1.11 28.28 -18.93
C LEU A 341 -0.88 27.00 -19.70
N ASN A 342 0.04 27.01 -20.66
CA ASN A 342 0.30 25.84 -21.48
C ASN A 342 1.73 25.90 -22.02
N ASN A 343 2.54 24.96 -21.62
CA ASN A 343 3.90 24.80 -22.11
C ASN A 343 4.32 23.33 -22.13
N ASP A 344 5.38 22.99 -22.84
CA ASP A 344 5.88 21.64 -22.99
C ASP A 344 7.16 21.39 -22.19
N LEU A 345 7.54 22.28 -21.26
CA LEU A 345 8.88 22.24 -20.66
C LEU A 345 8.91 22.14 -19.15
N TRP A 346 7.98 22.78 -18.44
CA TRP A 346 7.94 22.80 -16.96
C TRP A 346 6.54 22.65 -16.44
N ASP A 347 6.43 22.35 -15.15
CA ASP A 347 5.17 22.16 -14.46
C ASP A 347 4.60 23.48 -13.91
N GLU A 348 3.31 23.69 -14.11
CA GLU A 348 2.49 24.74 -13.51
C GLU A 348 1.33 24.10 -12.76
N ARG A 349 1.22 24.37 -11.45
CA ARG A 349 0.26 23.64 -10.60
C ARG A 349 -0.25 24.42 -9.41
N ASN A 350 -1.33 23.92 -8.81
CA ASN A 350 -1.88 24.38 -7.54
C ASN A 350 -2.30 25.86 -7.59
N VAL A 351 -3.13 26.20 -8.56
CA VAL A 351 -3.62 27.57 -8.74
C VAL A 351 -4.47 28.05 -7.55
N THR A 352 -4.35 29.32 -7.19
CA THR A 352 -5.25 30.05 -6.29
C THR A 352 -5.38 31.50 -6.76
N PHE A 353 -6.31 32.25 -6.16
CA PHE A 353 -6.59 33.63 -6.56
C PHE A 353 -6.55 34.57 -5.36
N SER A 354 -5.93 35.74 -5.55
CA SER A 354 -6.03 36.83 -4.58
C SER A 354 -7.44 37.44 -4.59
N LYS A 355 -7.75 38.25 -3.58
CA LYS A 355 -9.00 39.00 -3.47
C LYS A 355 -9.24 39.93 -4.68
N ASP A 356 -8.21 40.39 -5.35
CA ASP A 356 -8.29 41.29 -6.51
C ASP A 356 -8.24 40.52 -7.84
N GLY A 357 -8.18 39.19 -7.80
CA GLY A 357 -8.21 38.31 -8.96
C GLY A 357 -6.83 37.96 -9.55
N ALA A 358 -5.74 38.32 -8.88
CA ALA A 358 -4.41 37.87 -9.31
C ALA A 358 -4.29 36.34 -9.20
N LEU A 359 -3.73 35.72 -10.23
CA LEU A 359 -3.46 34.31 -10.31
C LEU A 359 -2.16 33.99 -9.56
N ILE A 360 -2.18 33.01 -8.66
CA ILE A 360 -0.99 32.51 -7.95
C ILE A 360 -0.91 31.02 -8.15
N TYR A 361 0.27 30.51 -8.49
CA TYR A 361 0.50 29.07 -8.73
C TYR A 361 1.94 28.69 -8.38
N ALA A 362 2.25 27.41 -8.37
CA ALA A 362 3.60 26.90 -8.25
C ALA A 362 4.13 26.51 -9.63
N ASP A 363 5.36 26.91 -9.97
CA ASP A 363 6.09 26.44 -11.15
C ASP A 363 7.53 26.02 -10.81
N ASP A 364 8.13 25.23 -11.67
CA ASP A 364 9.51 24.79 -11.56
C ASP A 364 10.40 25.28 -12.70
N LYS A 365 9.99 26.32 -13.43
CA LYS A 365 10.71 26.95 -14.53
C LYS A 365 12.13 27.35 -14.16
N SER A 366 12.34 27.77 -12.93
CA SER A 366 13.65 28.15 -12.38
C SER A 366 14.55 26.98 -11.95
N GLY A 367 14.12 25.73 -12.15
CA GLY A 367 14.75 24.50 -11.66
C GLY A 367 14.33 24.11 -10.24
N ILE A 368 13.53 24.94 -9.58
CA ILE A 368 12.96 24.69 -8.25
C ILE A 368 11.50 25.13 -8.26
N PHE A 369 10.63 24.34 -7.65
CA PHE A 369 9.25 24.78 -7.43
C PHE A 369 9.19 26.01 -6.55
N ASN A 370 8.74 27.12 -7.13
CA ASN A 370 8.50 28.38 -6.44
C ASN A 370 7.09 28.89 -6.75
N LEU A 371 6.56 29.76 -5.88
CA LEU A 371 5.25 30.39 -6.11
C LEU A 371 5.45 31.60 -7.04
N TYR A 372 4.60 31.66 -8.06
CA TYR A 372 4.57 32.74 -9.05
C TYR A 372 3.22 33.45 -9.03
N MET A 373 3.20 34.75 -9.30
CA MET A 373 1.99 35.57 -9.36
C MET A 373 1.88 36.29 -10.70
N ILE A 374 0.68 36.29 -11.25
CA ILE A 374 0.29 37.10 -12.41
C ILE A 374 -0.91 37.99 -12.02
N ASP A 375 -0.72 39.28 -12.05
CA ASP A 375 -1.79 40.27 -11.87
C ASP A 375 -1.98 41.02 -13.20
N GLU A 376 -2.83 40.46 -14.05
CA GLU A 376 -3.11 41.03 -15.37
C GLU A 376 -3.71 42.43 -15.28
N LYS A 377 -4.51 42.71 -14.23
CA LYS A 377 -5.21 43.99 -14.04
C LYS A 377 -4.22 45.13 -13.77
N ASN A 378 -3.17 44.88 -13.03
CA ASN A 378 -2.15 45.83 -12.68
C ASN A 378 -0.91 45.71 -13.59
N GLY A 379 -0.84 44.69 -14.45
CA GLY A 379 0.30 44.44 -15.34
C GLY A 379 1.57 44.04 -14.57
N VAL A 380 1.44 43.34 -13.45
CA VAL A 380 2.53 42.95 -12.56
C VAL A 380 2.62 41.44 -12.50
N GLN A 381 3.84 40.92 -12.63
CA GLN A 381 4.11 39.48 -12.47
C GLN A 381 5.49 39.24 -11.87
N GLY A 382 5.70 38.08 -11.24
CA GLY A 382 6.97 37.68 -10.67
C GLY A 382 6.84 36.58 -9.61
N TYR A 383 7.97 36.08 -9.15
CA TYR A 383 8.02 35.09 -8.11
C TYR A 383 7.70 35.66 -6.71
N ILE A 384 6.93 34.92 -5.92
CA ILE A 384 6.66 35.21 -4.50
C ILE A 384 7.73 34.57 -3.61
N THR A 385 8.26 33.42 -4.03
CA THR A 385 9.24 32.64 -3.27
C THR A 385 10.52 32.38 -4.07
N ASN A 386 11.64 32.23 -3.33
CA ASN A 386 12.89 31.68 -3.83
C ASN A 386 13.49 30.84 -2.69
N VAL A 387 13.32 29.52 -2.77
CA VAL A 387 13.63 28.58 -1.66
C VAL A 387 14.60 27.48 -2.10
N PHE A 388 15.24 26.81 -1.15
CA PHE A 388 16.16 25.69 -1.43
C PHE A 388 15.43 24.39 -1.77
N GLY A 389 14.32 24.12 -1.10
CA GLY A 389 13.51 22.92 -1.31
C GLY A 389 12.50 23.08 -2.44
N GLY A 390 11.27 23.44 -2.10
CA GLY A 390 10.19 23.71 -3.04
C GLY A 390 8.97 24.28 -2.34
N SER A 391 8.22 25.14 -3.03
CA SER A 391 6.99 25.78 -2.56
C SER A 391 5.80 25.30 -3.38
N PHE A 392 4.72 24.85 -2.70
CA PHE A 392 3.56 24.23 -3.33
C PHE A 392 2.26 24.64 -2.64
N MET A 393 1.12 24.42 -3.32
CA MET A 393 -0.21 24.50 -2.74
C MET A 393 -0.49 25.83 -2.05
N PRO A 394 -0.29 26.99 -2.75
CA PRO A 394 -0.55 28.27 -2.16
C PRO A 394 -2.04 28.49 -1.85
N ASN A 395 -2.33 29.24 -0.79
CA ASN A 395 -3.64 29.78 -0.49
C ASN A 395 -3.50 31.17 0.13
N ILE A 396 -4.19 32.13 -0.39
CA ILE A 396 -4.08 33.54 0.03
C ILE A 396 -5.39 34.00 0.70
N ASN A 397 -5.27 34.73 1.81
CA ASN A 397 -6.42 35.29 2.50
C ASN A 397 -6.75 36.74 2.00
N SER A 398 -7.83 37.30 2.56
CA SER A 398 -8.27 38.68 2.25
C SER A 398 -7.27 39.76 2.61
N ASP A 399 -6.35 39.50 3.55
CA ASP A 399 -5.28 40.42 3.98
C ASP A 399 -4.01 40.33 3.12
N GLY A 400 -3.97 39.40 2.13
CA GLY A 400 -2.81 39.19 1.27
C GLY A 400 -1.73 38.27 1.87
N ARG A 401 -2.01 37.58 2.98
CA ARG A 401 -1.10 36.58 3.55
C ARG A 401 -1.18 35.28 2.78
N VAL A 402 -0.04 34.72 2.42
CA VAL A 402 0.06 33.48 1.63
C VAL A 402 0.48 32.33 2.52
N LEU A 403 -0.40 31.34 2.70
CA LEU A 403 -0.07 30.01 3.23
C LEU A 403 0.39 29.12 2.10
N TYR A 404 1.34 28.22 2.37
CA TYR A 404 1.76 27.23 1.38
C TYR A 404 2.48 26.05 2.04
N SER A 405 2.67 24.98 1.28
CA SER A 405 3.45 23.83 1.68
C SER A 405 4.89 24.00 1.23
N LEU A 406 5.82 24.11 2.17
CA LEU A 406 7.26 24.23 1.95
C LEU A 406 7.93 22.87 2.14
N TYR A 407 8.63 22.37 1.14
CA TYR A 407 9.48 21.19 1.29
C TYR A 407 10.82 21.57 1.90
N LYS A 408 11.14 21.02 3.07
CA LYS A 408 12.37 21.28 3.83
C LYS A 408 12.64 20.16 4.82
N ASN A 409 13.92 19.76 4.98
CA ASN A 409 14.36 18.72 5.91
C ASN A 409 13.55 17.41 5.75
N GLY A 410 13.43 16.91 4.53
CA GLY A 410 12.82 15.63 4.21
C GLY A 410 11.30 15.57 4.34
N GLY A 411 10.59 16.72 4.37
CA GLY A 411 9.13 16.74 4.45
C GLY A 411 8.52 18.09 4.13
N TYR A 412 7.21 18.08 3.93
CA TYR A 412 6.40 19.27 3.73
C TYR A 412 6.04 19.92 5.07
N LYS A 413 6.17 21.22 5.14
CA LYS A 413 5.88 22.08 6.29
C LYS A 413 4.82 23.10 5.89
N ILE A 414 3.95 23.54 6.80
CA ILE A 414 3.10 24.69 6.51
C ILE A 414 3.86 25.97 6.84
N ALA A 415 3.99 26.83 5.87
CA ALA A 415 4.67 28.10 5.97
C ALA A 415 3.75 29.26 5.58
N VAL A 416 4.04 30.46 6.07
CA VAL A 416 3.31 31.68 5.78
C VAL A 416 4.24 32.81 5.36
N ILE A 417 3.77 33.59 4.40
CA ILE A 417 4.33 34.90 4.01
C ILE A 417 3.30 35.96 4.35
N ASP A 418 3.64 36.87 5.25
CA ASP A 418 2.73 37.92 5.70
C ASP A 418 2.59 39.07 4.68
N THR A 419 3.63 39.32 3.87
CA THR A 419 3.61 40.37 2.85
C THR A 419 4.30 39.88 1.59
N VAL A 420 3.56 39.82 0.51
CA VAL A 420 4.07 39.42 -0.81
C VAL A 420 5.03 40.50 -1.36
N LYS A 421 6.23 40.09 -1.71
CA LYS A 421 7.20 40.89 -2.45
C LYS A 421 7.58 40.10 -3.67
N LEU A 422 7.39 40.69 -4.85
CA LEU A 422 7.76 40.06 -6.10
C LEU A 422 9.27 40.11 -6.32
N ILE A 423 9.79 39.01 -6.81
CA ILE A 423 11.19 38.83 -7.21
C ILE A 423 11.20 38.62 -8.71
N ASP A 424 12.07 39.33 -9.41
CA ASP A 424 12.20 39.19 -10.87
C ASP A 424 12.63 37.78 -11.26
N ASP A 425 12.11 37.28 -12.36
CA ASP A 425 12.37 35.94 -12.89
C ASP A 425 13.86 35.60 -12.99
N ASP A 426 14.69 36.61 -13.32
CA ASP A 426 16.13 36.44 -13.49
C ASP A 426 16.89 36.20 -12.17
N LEU A 427 16.26 36.44 -11.04
CA LEU A 427 16.85 36.39 -9.72
C LEU A 427 16.43 35.17 -8.87
N VAL A 428 15.66 34.25 -9.45
CA VAL A 428 15.09 33.11 -8.77
C VAL A 428 15.63 31.79 -9.30
N GLY A 429 15.81 30.82 -8.42
CA GLY A 429 16.28 29.49 -8.74
C GLY A 429 17.76 29.45 -9.14
N TYR A 430 18.16 28.43 -9.87
CA TYR A 430 19.56 28.21 -10.23
C TYR A 430 19.81 27.87 -11.72
N SER A 431 18.76 27.72 -12.52
CA SER A 431 18.97 27.32 -13.91
C SER A 431 17.88 27.80 -14.87
N LYS A 432 18.23 28.74 -15.71
CA LYS A 432 17.41 29.12 -16.89
C LYS A 432 17.44 28.04 -18.00
N THR A 433 18.33 27.07 -17.90
CA THR A 433 18.58 26.05 -18.93
C THR A 433 18.25 24.64 -18.46
N TYR A 434 17.60 24.49 -17.28
CA TYR A 434 17.28 23.21 -16.70
C TYR A 434 16.49 22.34 -17.68
N TYR A 435 15.54 22.92 -18.36
CA TYR A 435 14.65 22.27 -19.32
C TYR A 435 15.06 22.42 -20.78
N LYS A 436 16.31 22.76 -21.09
CA LYS A 436 16.74 22.67 -22.48
C LYS A 436 16.57 21.22 -22.92
N LYS A 437 15.60 20.99 -23.82
CA LYS A 437 15.42 19.72 -24.50
C LYS A 437 16.76 19.24 -25.02
N ASN A 438 17.19 18.07 -24.65
CA ASN A 438 18.18 17.34 -25.44
C ASN A 438 17.53 17.11 -26.80
N GLU A 439 18.02 17.78 -27.84
CA GLU A 439 17.51 17.67 -29.22
C GLU A 439 17.63 16.24 -29.79
N ASN A 440 18.12 15.28 -29.01
CA ASN A 440 18.31 13.87 -29.35
C ASN A 440 17.29 12.94 -28.68
N LEU A 441 16.11 13.41 -28.30
CA LEU A 441 15.04 12.51 -27.90
C LEU A 441 14.62 11.68 -29.11
N SER A 442 14.70 10.36 -28.95
CA SER A 442 14.21 9.37 -29.91
C SER A 442 12.81 9.74 -30.41
N GLU A 443 12.54 9.44 -31.67
CA GLU A 443 11.20 9.63 -32.25
C GLU A 443 10.13 9.05 -31.30
N PRO A 444 9.01 9.76 -31.11
CA PRO A 444 7.96 9.29 -30.21
C PRO A 444 7.57 7.89 -30.64
N ILE A 445 7.52 6.97 -29.65
CA ILE A 445 7.04 5.61 -29.88
C ILE A 445 5.63 5.74 -30.42
N THR A 446 5.46 5.49 -31.72
CA THR A 446 4.15 5.36 -32.32
C THR A 446 3.49 4.16 -31.65
N PHE A 447 2.51 4.42 -30.79
CA PHE A 447 1.68 3.36 -30.24
C PHE A 447 1.11 2.59 -31.42
N LEU A 448 1.53 1.32 -31.51
CA LEU A 448 0.95 0.41 -32.47
C LEU A 448 -0.56 0.44 -32.32
N ASP A 449 -1.25 0.53 -33.43
CA ASP A 449 -2.70 0.54 -33.56
C ASP A 449 -3.38 -0.37 -32.54
N THR A 450 -4.45 0.12 -31.94
CA THR A 450 -5.24 -0.53 -30.93
C THR A 450 -5.33 -2.03 -31.13
N THR A 451 -4.65 -2.78 -30.28
CA THR A 451 -4.85 -4.22 -30.19
C THR A 451 -6.32 -4.46 -29.83
N LYS A 452 -7.05 -5.16 -30.67
CA LYS A 452 -8.41 -5.57 -30.34
C LYS A 452 -8.36 -6.38 -29.05
N SER A 453 -9.03 -5.90 -28.02
CA SER A 453 -9.17 -6.66 -26.79
C SER A 453 -10.20 -7.76 -26.99
N ASP A 454 -9.85 -8.97 -26.67
CA ASP A 454 -10.80 -10.08 -26.60
C ASP A 454 -11.47 -10.13 -25.23
N LYS A 455 -12.67 -10.71 -25.20
CA LYS A 455 -13.37 -10.93 -23.94
C LYS A 455 -12.53 -11.85 -23.05
N TYR A 456 -12.24 -11.40 -21.84
CA TYR A 456 -11.50 -12.18 -20.86
C TYR A 456 -12.23 -13.49 -20.52
N VAL A 457 -11.50 -14.60 -20.51
CA VAL A 457 -12.01 -15.93 -20.14
C VAL A 457 -11.25 -16.41 -18.90
N ASP A 458 -12.00 -16.79 -17.86
CA ASP A 458 -11.41 -17.36 -16.65
C ASP A 458 -10.75 -18.70 -17.00
N GLN A 459 -9.44 -18.79 -16.83
CA GLN A 459 -8.68 -20.03 -17.04
C GLN A 459 -7.50 -20.11 -16.09
N PHE A 460 -7.20 -21.31 -15.61
CA PHE A 460 -6.02 -21.52 -14.82
C PHE A 460 -4.76 -21.35 -15.66
N PRO A 461 -3.79 -20.54 -15.22
CA PRO A 461 -2.48 -20.48 -15.82
C PRO A 461 -1.68 -21.76 -15.55
N ASN A 462 -0.45 -21.81 -16.04
CA ASN A 462 0.46 -22.91 -15.75
C ASN A 462 0.65 -23.07 -14.24
N MET A 463 0.58 -24.32 -13.79
CA MET A 463 0.74 -24.65 -12.37
C MET A 463 2.17 -24.40 -11.92
N PHE A 464 2.35 -23.61 -10.87
CA PHE A 464 3.62 -23.43 -10.21
C PHE A 464 3.85 -24.58 -9.22
N ILE A 465 5.00 -25.25 -9.34
CA ILE A 465 5.38 -26.37 -8.46
C ILE A 465 6.63 -25.99 -7.68
N MET A 466 6.61 -26.14 -6.36
CA MET A 466 7.70 -25.83 -5.46
C MET A 466 8.07 -27.09 -4.66
N PRO A 467 9.35 -27.48 -4.59
CA PRO A 467 9.78 -28.60 -3.76
C PRO A 467 9.55 -28.30 -2.28
N LYS A 468 9.22 -29.35 -1.53
CA LYS A 468 9.02 -29.33 -0.07
C LYS A 468 9.94 -30.37 0.55
N LEU A 469 10.64 -30.01 1.63
CA LEU A 469 11.37 -30.94 2.46
C LEU A 469 11.00 -30.66 3.92
N MET A 470 10.51 -31.66 4.62
CA MET A 470 10.25 -31.61 6.05
C MET A 470 11.10 -32.69 6.74
N TYR A 471 11.40 -32.48 8.03
CA TYR A 471 11.99 -33.48 8.89
C TYR A 471 11.04 -33.70 10.07
N GLU A 472 10.45 -34.88 10.15
CA GLU A 472 9.38 -35.19 11.09
C GLU A 472 9.59 -36.59 11.68
N TYR A 473 9.51 -36.70 12.99
CA TYR A 473 9.69 -37.95 13.74
C TYR A 473 10.95 -38.76 13.35
N GLY A 474 12.07 -38.05 13.18
CA GLY A 474 13.35 -38.67 12.85
C GLY A 474 13.52 -39.05 11.38
N THR A 475 12.58 -38.75 10.49
CA THR A 475 12.64 -39.06 9.05
C THR A 475 12.51 -37.83 8.17
N ALA A 476 13.24 -37.83 7.04
CA ALA A 476 13.05 -36.83 5.99
C ALA A 476 11.78 -37.14 5.18
N LYS A 477 10.98 -36.13 4.94
CA LYS A 477 9.70 -36.22 4.22
C LYS A 477 9.71 -35.28 3.02
N PRO A 478 10.31 -35.65 1.90
CA PRO A 478 10.29 -34.88 0.66
C PRO A 478 8.88 -34.81 0.09
N GLY A 479 8.64 -33.76 -0.69
CA GLY A 479 7.37 -33.54 -1.34
C GLY A 479 7.39 -32.33 -2.23
N PHE A 480 6.20 -31.82 -2.55
CA PHE A 480 6.04 -30.60 -3.31
C PHE A 480 4.73 -29.90 -2.94
N TYR A 481 4.71 -28.60 -3.15
CA TYR A 481 3.50 -27.79 -3.22
C TYR A 481 3.20 -27.47 -4.68
N PHE A 482 1.93 -27.28 -4.99
CA PHE A 482 1.50 -26.74 -6.26
C PHE A 482 0.50 -25.61 -6.02
N TYR A 483 0.59 -24.60 -6.86
CA TYR A 483 -0.28 -23.43 -6.81
C TYR A 483 -0.64 -23.01 -8.23
N SER A 484 -1.88 -22.63 -8.42
CA SER A 484 -2.38 -21.99 -9.63
C SER A 484 -3.49 -21.03 -9.25
N SER A 485 -3.41 -19.80 -9.73
CA SER A 485 -4.45 -18.79 -9.56
C SER A 485 -4.71 -18.11 -10.88
N GLU A 486 -5.96 -17.89 -11.19
CA GLU A 486 -6.36 -17.07 -12.31
C GLU A 486 -5.96 -15.62 -12.06
N ILE A 487 -5.63 -14.82 -13.09
CA ILE A 487 -5.05 -13.48 -13.00
C ILE A 487 -5.90 -12.52 -12.13
N LEU A 488 -7.23 -12.66 -12.17
CA LEU A 488 -8.16 -11.86 -11.37
C LEU A 488 -8.50 -12.51 -10.01
N GLU A 489 -7.78 -13.58 -9.64
CA GLU A 489 -8.00 -14.35 -8.41
C GLU A 489 -9.44 -14.89 -8.24
N ARG A 490 -10.18 -15.04 -9.33
CA ARG A 490 -11.53 -15.60 -9.31
C ARG A 490 -11.55 -17.10 -9.06
N LEU A 491 -10.47 -17.76 -9.42
CA LEU A 491 -10.23 -19.18 -9.23
C LEU A 491 -8.84 -19.34 -8.61
N SER A 492 -8.72 -20.01 -7.47
CA SER A 492 -7.43 -20.35 -6.90
C SER A 492 -7.38 -21.81 -6.48
N LEU A 493 -6.22 -22.41 -6.64
CA LEU A 493 -5.93 -23.78 -6.34
C LEU A 493 -4.59 -23.88 -5.63
N PHE A 494 -4.57 -24.43 -4.43
CA PHE A 494 -3.36 -24.71 -3.69
C PHE A 494 -3.38 -26.12 -3.14
N GLY A 495 -2.28 -26.85 -3.25
CA GLY A 495 -2.19 -28.17 -2.70
C GLY A 495 -0.76 -28.61 -2.50
N GLY A 496 -0.61 -29.80 -1.97
CA GLY A 496 0.71 -30.38 -1.75
C GLY A 496 0.66 -31.85 -1.38
N MET A 497 1.78 -32.50 -1.64
CA MET A 497 2.00 -33.89 -1.28
C MET A 497 3.39 -34.06 -0.69
N SER A 498 3.52 -34.90 0.33
CA SER A 498 4.81 -35.34 0.86
C SER A 498 4.74 -36.77 1.38
N LEU A 499 5.85 -37.49 1.31
CA LEU A 499 5.97 -38.88 1.66
C LEU A 499 7.35 -39.15 2.28
N ASN A 500 7.41 -39.97 3.34
CA ASN A 500 8.66 -40.41 3.95
C ASN A 500 8.93 -41.90 3.73
N SER A 501 10.06 -42.38 4.26
CA SER A 501 10.44 -43.79 4.17
C SER A 501 9.52 -44.75 4.93
N LEU A 502 8.73 -44.25 5.89
CA LEU A 502 7.73 -44.99 6.64
C LEU A 502 6.39 -45.03 5.93
N MET A 503 6.30 -44.48 4.70
CA MET A 503 5.05 -44.33 3.96
C MET A 503 4.05 -43.37 4.62
N ASP A 504 4.52 -42.48 5.51
CA ASP A 504 3.68 -41.39 5.99
C ASP A 504 3.41 -40.41 4.85
N THR A 505 2.17 -40.23 4.55
CA THR A 505 1.71 -39.39 3.45
C THR A 505 0.96 -38.19 3.99
N ASP A 506 1.29 -36.99 3.53
CA ASP A 506 0.45 -35.81 3.66
C ASP A 506 0.02 -35.40 2.26
N LEU A 507 -1.28 -35.31 2.08
CA LEU A 507 -1.90 -34.79 0.86
C LEU A 507 -2.95 -33.77 1.28
N PHE A 508 -2.90 -32.59 0.68
CA PHE A 508 -3.95 -31.61 0.90
C PHE A 508 -4.26 -30.87 -0.40
N PHE A 509 -5.47 -30.35 -0.45
CA PHE A 509 -5.99 -29.63 -1.60
C PHE A 509 -6.98 -28.57 -1.12
N ILE A 510 -6.79 -27.33 -1.54
CA ILE A 510 -7.61 -26.16 -1.23
C ILE A 510 -8.03 -25.52 -2.54
N PHE A 511 -9.31 -25.32 -2.73
CA PHE A 511 -9.88 -24.66 -3.89
C PHE A 511 -10.77 -23.52 -3.45
N GLU A 512 -10.65 -22.35 -4.10
CA GLU A 512 -11.49 -21.19 -3.87
C GLU A 512 -12.08 -20.67 -5.18
N PHE A 513 -13.36 -20.36 -5.13
CA PHE A 513 -14.13 -19.76 -6.22
C PHE A 513 -14.66 -18.41 -5.78
N ASN A 514 -13.96 -17.34 -6.19
CA ASN A 514 -14.21 -15.96 -5.80
C ASN A 514 -15.05 -15.16 -6.83
N ARG A 515 -15.52 -15.81 -7.90
CA ARG A 515 -16.35 -15.14 -8.91
C ARG A 515 -17.73 -14.74 -8.38
N LEU A 516 -18.19 -15.44 -7.38
CA LEU A 516 -19.44 -15.17 -6.70
C LEU A 516 -19.18 -14.42 -5.40
N TYR A 517 -20.16 -13.70 -4.93
CA TYR A 517 -20.24 -13.23 -3.56
C TYR A 517 -21.40 -13.96 -2.89
N PRO A 518 -21.11 -14.85 -1.95
CA PRO A 518 -19.85 -15.14 -1.23
C PRO A 518 -18.84 -15.97 -2.02
N THR A 519 -17.58 -16.02 -1.55
CA THR A 519 -16.58 -17.00 -1.99
C THR A 519 -17.04 -18.41 -1.62
N VAL A 520 -16.99 -19.33 -2.57
CA VAL A 520 -17.19 -20.76 -2.31
C VAL A 520 -15.84 -21.42 -2.22
N PHE A 521 -15.62 -22.25 -1.21
CA PHE A 521 -14.36 -22.97 -1.05
C PHE A 521 -14.58 -24.41 -0.64
N PHE A 522 -13.58 -25.24 -0.92
CA PHE A 522 -13.46 -26.53 -0.28
C PHE A 522 -12.00 -26.87 0.02
N GLU A 523 -11.79 -27.55 1.13
CA GLU A 523 -10.49 -28.01 1.59
C GLU A 523 -10.58 -29.52 1.83
N THR A 524 -9.53 -30.24 1.45
CA THR A 524 -9.41 -31.66 1.80
C THR A 524 -8.01 -31.97 2.27
N PHE A 525 -7.92 -32.82 3.30
CA PHE A 525 -6.67 -33.27 3.89
C PHE A 525 -6.72 -34.78 4.05
N TYR A 526 -5.68 -35.43 3.59
CA TYR A 526 -5.45 -36.85 3.84
C TYR A 526 -4.07 -37.02 4.45
N LEU A 527 -4.04 -37.53 5.66
CA LEU A 527 -2.81 -37.73 6.40
C LEU A 527 -2.69 -39.20 6.83
N THR A 528 -1.49 -39.74 6.68
CA THR A 528 -1.17 -41.05 7.24
C THR A 528 0.01 -40.95 8.19
N ARG A 529 -0.02 -41.72 9.28
CA ARG A 529 1.12 -41.89 10.18
C ARG A 529 1.29 -43.37 10.44
N ASN A 530 2.50 -43.86 10.26
CA ASN A 530 2.84 -45.26 10.44
C ASN A 530 3.89 -45.34 11.53
N THR A 531 3.68 -46.24 12.47
CA THR A 531 4.64 -46.53 13.52
C THR A 531 4.77 -48.04 13.69
N SER A 532 5.99 -48.49 13.88
CA SER A 532 6.29 -49.89 14.15
C SER A 532 6.99 -49.95 15.50
N ASP A 533 6.55 -50.87 16.34
CA ASP A 533 7.15 -51.15 17.63
C ASP A 533 7.50 -52.63 17.73
N ARG A 534 8.51 -52.92 18.51
CA ARG A 534 8.99 -54.28 18.75
C ARG A 534 9.08 -54.52 20.23
N THR A 535 8.21 -55.34 20.73
CA THR A 535 8.14 -55.69 22.18
C THR A 535 8.53 -57.14 22.41
N GLN A 536 9.24 -57.38 23.51
CA GLN A 536 9.49 -58.74 24.00
C GLN A 536 8.46 -59.11 25.05
N TYR A 537 7.75 -60.22 24.82
CA TYR A 537 6.80 -60.79 25.79
C TYR A 537 7.42 -62.02 26.46
N GLN A 538 7.48 -62.00 27.79
CA GLN A 538 8.05 -63.06 28.65
C GLN A 538 9.50 -63.45 28.33
N ASP A 539 10.31 -62.51 27.77
CA ASP A 539 11.69 -62.72 27.33
C ASP A 539 11.91 -63.86 26.29
N ILE A 540 10.81 -64.41 25.75
CA ILE A 540 10.83 -65.53 24.82
C ILE A 540 10.29 -65.16 23.45
N TYR A 541 9.18 -64.38 23.42
CA TYR A 541 8.50 -64.06 22.18
C TYR A 541 8.73 -62.61 21.80
N GLN A 542 9.13 -62.40 20.56
CA GLN A 542 9.20 -61.09 19.96
C GLN A 542 7.90 -60.81 19.20
N ILE A 543 7.22 -59.74 19.57
CA ILE A 543 5.99 -59.26 18.91
C ILE A 543 6.37 -57.99 18.15
N ASP A 544 6.19 -58.04 16.84
CA ASP A 544 6.31 -56.87 15.97
C ASP A 544 4.90 -56.30 15.78
N SER A 545 4.70 -55.02 16.15
CA SER A 545 3.41 -54.33 16.10
C SER A 545 3.52 -53.15 15.13
N ASP A 546 2.71 -53.18 14.08
CA ASP A 546 2.60 -52.10 13.09
C ASP A 546 1.25 -51.38 13.27
N ILE A 547 1.31 -50.08 13.50
CA ILE A 547 0.13 -49.25 13.64
C ILE A 547 0.12 -48.19 12.53
N LYS A 548 -0.97 -48.16 11.78
CA LYS A 548 -1.16 -47.20 10.67
C LYS A 548 -2.39 -46.34 10.93
N PHE A 549 -2.17 -45.06 11.18
CA PHE A 549 -3.24 -44.09 11.35
C PHE A 549 -3.54 -43.40 9.99
N ARG A 550 -4.82 -43.22 9.71
CA ARG A 550 -5.30 -42.49 8.53
C ARG A 550 -6.34 -41.46 8.95
N MET A 551 -6.17 -40.24 8.49
CA MET A 551 -7.14 -39.16 8.66
C MET A 551 -7.60 -38.67 7.31
N LEU A 552 -8.91 -38.57 7.13
CA LEU A 552 -9.52 -37.85 6.01
C LEU A 552 -10.38 -36.73 6.58
N LEU A 553 -10.15 -35.53 6.06
CA LEU A 553 -10.93 -34.35 6.38
C LEU A 553 -11.38 -33.69 5.08
N PHE A 554 -12.66 -33.35 4.97
CA PHE A 554 -13.23 -32.62 3.86
C PHE A 554 -14.09 -31.47 4.39
N ARG A 555 -13.83 -30.24 3.93
CA ARG A 555 -14.45 -29.00 4.42
C ARG A 555 -14.96 -28.15 3.26
N PRO A 556 -16.20 -28.34 2.79
CA PRO A 556 -16.87 -27.41 1.88
C PRO A 556 -17.45 -26.23 2.67
N GLY A 557 -17.37 -25.03 2.11
CA GLY A 557 -17.85 -23.84 2.78
C GLY A 557 -18.05 -22.65 1.89
N ILE A 558 -18.57 -21.59 2.52
CA ILE A 558 -18.75 -20.27 1.93
C ILE A 558 -18.17 -19.20 2.87
N ARG A 559 -17.56 -18.17 2.29
CA ARG A 559 -16.94 -17.05 3.02
C ARG A 559 -17.51 -15.74 2.53
N PHE A 560 -17.95 -14.92 3.48
CA PHE A 560 -18.47 -13.56 3.26
C PHE A 560 -17.50 -12.53 3.84
N PRO A 561 -16.63 -11.89 3.05
CA PRO A 561 -15.82 -10.77 3.51
C PRO A 561 -16.66 -9.49 3.50
N PHE A 562 -16.73 -8.74 4.61
CA PHE A 562 -17.37 -7.44 4.68
C PHE A 562 -16.89 -6.60 5.88
N TYR A 563 -16.77 -5.29 5.69
CA TYR A 563 -16.49 -4.29 6.74
C TYR A 563 -15.27 -4.56 7.65
N GLY A 564 -14.16 -5.02 7.08
CA GLY A 564 -13.01 -5.45 7.91
C GLY A 564 -13.30 -6.72 8.71
N SER A 565 -14.33 -7.44 8.30
CA SER A 565 -14.86 -8.63 8.93
C SER A 565 -14.98 -9.77 7.92
N SER A 566 -14.98 -10.99 8.38
CA SER A 566 -15.32 -12.16 7.57
C SER A 566 -16.22 -13.11 8.34
N ILE A 567 -17.19 -13.67 7.64
CA ILE A 567 -18.00 -14.80 8.13
C ILE A 567 -17.72 -15.99 7.25
N GLU A 568 -17.37 -17.11 7.85
CA GLU A 568 -17.25 -18.40 7.19
C GLU A 568 -18.29 -19.36 7.73
N ILE A 569 -18.97 -20.06 6.83
CA ILE A 569 -19.90 -21.13 7.17
C ILE A 569 -19.45 -22.36 6.38
N PHE A 570 -19.12 -23.42 7.09
CA PHE A 570 -18.62 -24.63 6.45
C PHE A 570 -19.04 -25.88 7.18
N SER A 571 -19.17 -26.99 6.45
CA SER A 571 -19.28 -28.31 7.03
C SER A 571 -17.91 -28.96 7.13
N SER A 572 -17.69 -29.79 8.13
CA SER A 572 -16.48 -30.59 8.26
C SER A 572 -16.86 -32.06 8.38
N LEU A 573 -16.36 -32.86 7.44
CA LEU A 573 -16.52 -34.30 7.41
C LEU A 573 -15.16 -34.91 7.78
N GLN A 574 -15.10 -35.64 8.89
CA GLN A 574 -13.87 -36.17 9.45
C GLN A 574 -13.97 -37.67 9.67
N ARG A 575 -12.94 -38.38 9.25
CA ARG A 575 -12.83 -39.83 9.53
C ARG A 575 -11.40 -40.15 9.91
N TYR A 576 -11.26 -40.78 11.08
CA TYR A 576 -9.99 -41.30 11.55
C TYR A 576 -10.08 -42.83 11.66
N ARG A 577 -9.10 -43.50 11.02
CA ARG A 577 -9.04 -44.95 10.97
C ARG A 577 -7.69 -45.42 11.45
N ALA A 578 -7.69 -46.46 12.28
CA ALA A 578 -6.50 -47.18 12.70
C ALA A 578 -6.47 -48.56 11.99
N PHE A 579 -5.27 -48.97 11.64
CA PHE A 579 -4.95 -50.28 11.17
C PHE A 579 -3.83 -50.82 12.07
N VAL A 580 -4.11 -51.85 12.84
CA VAL A 580 -3.15 -52.49 13.76
C VAL A 580 -2.89 -53.90 13.25
N SER A 581 -1.61 -54.20 13.06
CA SER A 581 -1.15 -55.55 12.71
C SER A 581 -0.10 -55.98 13.74
N GLU A 582 -0.30 -57.13 14.32
CA GLU A 582 0.66 -57.76 15.23
C GLU A 582 1.15 -59.06 14.61
N SER A 583 2.44 -59.26 14.63
CA SER A 583 3.05 -60.47 14.11
C SER A 583 3.98 -61.10 15.15
N LEU A 584 3.92 -62.43 15.20
CA LEU A 584 4.81 -63.29 15.99
C LEU A 584 5.72 -64.05 15.01
N PRO A 585 6.89 -63.44 14.62
CA PRO A 585 7.72 -64.03 13.58
C PRO A 585 8.24 -65.43 13.89
N SER A 586 8.42 -65.76 15.16
CA SER A 586 8.86 -67.08 15.61
C SER A 586 7.85 -68.20 15.29
N GLU A 587 6.54 -67.90 15.27
CA GLU A 587 5.45 -68.84 15.08
C GLU A 587 4.74 -68.66 13.72
N ASN A 588 5.20 -67.68 12.91
CA ASN A 588 4.57 -67.31 11.63
C ASN A 588 3.08 -66.98 11.78
N ILE A 589 2.72 -66.33 12.89
CA ILE A 589 1.36 -65.87 13.19
C ILE A 589 1.28 -64.39 12.96
N GLU A 590 0.29 -63.96 12.20
CA GLU A 590 -0.05 -62.55 11.98
C GLU A 590 -1.54 -62.33 12.23
N ALA A 591 -1.86 -61.31 13.01
CA ALA A 591 -3.23 -60.87 13.27
C ALA A 591 -3.35 -59.38 13.00
N GLY A 592 -4.38 -58.98 12.28
CA GLY A 592 -4.59 -57.56 11.94
C GLY A 592 -6.05 -57.17 12.10
N VAL A 593 -6.28 -55.94 12.56
CA VAL A 593 -7.59 -55.33 12.65
C VAL A 593 -7.56 -53.92 12.10
N ALA A 594 -8.59 -53.56 11.33
CA ALA A 594 -8.79 -52.19 10.83
C ALA A 594 -10.12 -51.67 11.35
N TYR A 595 -10.12 -50.52 12.01
CA TYR A 595 -11.31 -49.94 12.60
C TYR A 595 -11.31 -48.43 12.50
N ASP A 596 -12.51 -47.86 12.39
CA ASP A 596 -12.72 -46.45 12.52
C ASP A 596 -12.78 -46.09 14.02
N TYR A 597 -11.93 -45.22 14.49
CA TYR A 597 -11.97 -44.78 15.89
C TYR A 597 -12.65 -43.44 16.10
N TYR A 598 -12.84 -42.67 15.02
CA TYR A 598 -13.59 -41.43 15.03
C TYR A 598 -14.27 -41.20 13.68
N ASN A 599 -15.52 -40.78 13.73
CA ASN A 599 -16.31 -40.37 12.59
C ASN A 599 -17.13 -39.15 12.98
N GLY A 600 -16.87 -38.00 12.37
CA GLY A 600 -17.49 -36.74 12.75
C GLY A 600 -18.02 -35.94 11.58
N VAL A 601 -19.15 -35.29 11.83
CA VAL A 601 -19.72 -34.26 10.96
C VAL A 601 -19.98 -33.03 11.78
N SER A 602 -19.53 -31.89 11.32
CA SER A 602 -19.83 -30.61 11.98
C SER A 602 -20.33 -29.57 11.00
N LEU A 603 -21.15 -28.63 11.50
CA LEU A 603 -21.48 -27.37 10.89
C LEU A 603 -20.84 -26.28 11.72
N ASN A 604 -20.04 -25.45 11.08
CA ASN A 604 -19.19 -24.48 11.73
C ASN A 604 -19.53 -23.08 11.22
N PHE A 605 -19.52 -22.13 12.16
CA PHE A 605 -19.71 -20.72 11.92
C PHE A 605 -18.54 -19.96 12.55
N ASP A 606 -17.72 -19.33 11.74
CA ASP A 606 -16.57 -18.55 12.16
C ASP A 606 -16.79 -17.09 11.77
N TRP A 607 -16.75 -16.18 12.74
CA TRP A 607 -16.80 -14.75 12.53
C TRP A 607 -15.51 -14.11 13.01
N LYS A 608 -14.93 -13.23 12.20
CA LYS A 608 -13.75 -12.43 12.51
C LYS A 608 -13.99 -10.98 12.19
N LEU A 609 -13.53 -10.10 13.06
CA LEU A 609 -13.54 -8.65 12.88
C LEU A 609 -12.17 -8.10 13.27
N ASP A 610 -11.54 -7.33 12.36
CA ASP A 610 -10.27 -6.66 12.58
C ASP A 610 -10.44 -5.16 12.34
N LEU A 611 -10.35 -4.36 13.39
CA LEU A 611 -10.43 -2.90 13.39
C LEU A 611 -9.18 -2.26 13.99
N ILE A 612 -8.03 -2.86 13.71
CA ILE A 612 -6.73 -2.29 14.11
C ILE A 612 -6.34 -1.16 13.15
N LYS A 613 -5.83 -0.07 13.72
CA LYS A 613 -5.28 1.04 12.93
C LYS A 613 -3.99 0.57 12.23
N PRO A 614 -3.89 0.70 10.89
CA PRO A 614 -2.66 0.34 10.17
C PRO A 614 -1.47 1.21 10.60
N ARG A 615 -0.34 0.55 10.86
CA ARG A 615 0.98 1.18 11.13
C ARG A 615 2.09 0.33 10.48
N LEU A 616 3.30 0.90 10.33
CA LEU A 616 4.47 0.19 9.79
C LEU A 616 4.83 -1.06 10.59
N ASP A 617 4.74 -0.98 11.91
CA ASP A 617 5.02 -2.06 12.85
C ASP A 617 3.75 -2.77 13.34
N GLY A 618 2.61 -2.48 12.74
CA GLY A 618 1.29 -2.93 13.20
C GLY A 618 1.10 -4.44 13.25
N GLY A 619 1.90 -5.20 12.48
CA GLY A 619 1.92 -6.66 12.55
C GLY A 619 2.56 -7.20 13.83
N ILE A 620 3.51 -6.47 14.41
CA ILE A 620 4.23 -6.84 15.63
C ILE A 620 3.65 -6.12 16.84
N ASN A 621 3.43 -4.81 16.72
CA ASN A 621 2.95 -3.93 17.79
C ASN A 621 1.71 -3.13 17.33
N PRO A 622 0.52 -3.73 17.32
CA PRO A 622 -0.71 -3.01 17.02
C PRO A 622 -0.92 -1.83 17.98
N SER A 623 -1.15 -0.63 17.46
CA SER A 623 -1.21 0.57 18.28
C SER A 623 -2.57 0.83 18.91
N ASN A 624 -3.61 0.81 18.10
CA ASN A 624 -4.97 1.10 18.53
C ASN A 624 -5.98 0.26 17.75
N GLY A 625 -7.05 -0.13 18.42
CA GLY A 625 -8.14 -0.87 17.82
C GLY A 625 -8.40 -2.21 18.51
N PHE A 626 -9.21 -3.02 17.90
CA PHE A 626 -9.56 -4.31 18.46
C PHE A 626 -9.77 -5.36 17.38
N LYS A 627 -9.56 -6.62 17.77
CA LYS A 627 -9.90 -7.82 17.00
C LYS A 627 -10.90 -8.63 17.82
N VAL A 628 -11.89 -9.18 17.14
CA VAL A 628 -12.84 -10.13 17.72
C VAL A 628 -12.89 -11.34 16.81
N ALA A 629 -12.87 -12.52 17.40
CA ALA A 629 -13.24 -13.76 16.71
C ALA A 629 -14.25 -14.52 17.56
N ALA A 630 -15.26 -15.05 16.89
CA ALA A 630 -16.24 -15.93 17.52
C ALA A 630 -16.43 -17.16 16.63
N LYS A 631 -16.47 -18.33 17.26
CA LYS A 631 -16.71 -19.62 16.60
C LYS A 631 -17.83 -20.36 17.26
N VAL A 632 -18.68 -20.95 16.46
CA VAL A 632 -19.76 -21.81 16.89
C VAL A 632 -19.74 -23.08 16.05
N ASP A 633 -19.50 -24.21 16.69
CA ASP A 633 -19.45 -25.51 16.03
C ASP A 633 -20.60 -26.38 16.57
N PHE A 634 -21.39 -26.92 15.67
CA PHE A 634 -22.37 -27.97 15.94
C PHE A 634 -21.79 -29.27 15.41
N GLU A 635 -21.37 -30.14 16.31
CA GLU A 635 -20.69 -31.39 15.97
C GLU A 635 -21.51 -32.61 16.41
N LYS A 636 -21.66 -33.53 15.46
CA LYS A 636 -22.11 -34.89 15.73
C LYS A 636 -20.99 -35.86 15.41
N ASN A 637 -20.53 -36.59 16.39
CA ASN A 637 -19.46 -37.55 16.19
C ASN A 637 -19.74 -38.91 16.84
N LYS A 638 -19.03 -39.90 16.32
CA LYS A 638 -18.94 -41.23 16.87
C LYS A 638 -17.50 -41.50 17.26
N PHE A 639 -17.26 -41.79 18.50
CA PHE A 639 -15.95 -42.16 19.03
C PHE A 639 -15.98 -43.61 19.52
N ILE A 640 -14.94 -44.39 19.20
CA ILE A 640 -14.90 -45.80 19.58
C ILE A 640 -14.81 -45.96 21.09
N GLU A 641 -15.66 -46.78 21.68
CA GLU A 641 -15.58 -47.21 23.08
C GLU A 641 -14.86 -48.56 23.22
N GLY A 642 -14.90 -49.39 22.17
CA GLY A 642 -14.27 -50.70 22.19
C GLY A 642 -14.55 -51.51 20.91
N LEU A 643 -14.11 -52.73 20.94
CA LEU A 643 -14.36 -53.71 19.88
C LEU A 643 -15.13 -54.88 20.48
N ASP A 644 -16.27 -55.18 19.91
CA ASP A 644 -17.10 -56.34 20.30
C ASP A 644 -16.91 -57.51 19.32
N LEU A 645 -17.15 -58.72 19.76
CA LEU A 645 -17.14 -59.90 18.87
C LEU A 645 -18.55 -60.11 18.30
N SER A 646 -18.65 -60.11 16.97
CA SER A 646 -19.91 -60.43 16.29
C SER A 646 -20.25 -61.93 16.41
N ASP A 647 -21.48 -62.31 16.15
CA ASP A 647 -21.92 -63.70 16.06
C ASP A 647 -21.12 -64.54 15.06
N ALA A 648 -20.47 -63.90 14.10
CA ALA A 648 -19.59 -64.53 13.11
C ALA A 648 -18.12 -64.60 13.56
N GLY A 649 -17.80 -64.19 14.80
CA GLY A 649 -16.42 -64.19 15.34
C GLY A 649 -15.51 -63.09 14.80
N THR A 650 -16.07 -62.05 14.16
CA THR A 650 -15.32 -60.85 13.67
C THR A 650 -15.40 -59.72 14.68
N LEU A 651 -14.33 -58.94 14.83
CA LEU A 651 -14.33 -57.72 15.62
C LEU A 651 -15.16 -56.63 14.93
N VAL A 652 -16.08 -56.02 15.68
CA VAL A 652 -16.95 -54.91 15.24
C VAL A 652 -16.78 -53.74 16.19
N GLU A 653 -16.70 -52.56 15.65
CA GLU A 653 -16.55 -51.32 16.42
C GLU A 653 -17.83 -51.03 17.24
N ASN A 654 -17.66 -50.74 18.51
CA ASN A 654 -18.69 -50.19 19.39
C ASN A 654 -18.45 -48.70 19.56
N PHE A 655 -19.44 -47.89 19.18
CA PHE A 655 -19.30 -46.43 19.16
C PHE A 655 -20.18 -45.75 20.20
N LYS A 656 -19.61 -44.71 20.82
CA LYS A 656 -20.37 -43.72 21.57
C LYS A 656 -20.71 -42.53 20.66
N ASP A 657 -21.99 -42.24 20.56
CA ASP A 657 -22.50 -41.08 19.84
C ASP A 657 -22.44 -39.83 20.74
N ASN A 658 -21.85 -38.77 20.23
CA ASN A 658 -21.77 -37.46 20.89
C ASN A 658 -22.40 -36.40 20.03
N ASN A 659 -23.20 -35.50 20.66
CA ASN A 659 -23.67 -34.25 20.05
C ASN A 659 -23.12 -33.10 20.89
N LEU A 660 -22.31 -32.28 20.30
CA LEU A 660 -21.59 -31.21 20.97
C LEU A 660 -21.93 -29.85 20.31
N VAL A 661 -22.06 -28.84 21.16
CA VAL A 661 -22.00 -27.44 20.69
C VAL A 661 -20.77 -26.84 21.36
N ARG A 662 -19.87 -26.35 20.54
CA ARG A 662 -18.66 -25.67 20.97
C ARG A 662 -18.78 -24.17 20.65
N LEU A 663 -18.60 -23.36 21.68
CA LEU A 663 -18.53 -21.90 21.56
C LEU A 663 -17.14 -21.44 21.93
N GLN A 664 -16.56 -20.58 21.11
CA GLN A 664 -15.25 -20.00 21.39
C GLN A 664 -15.28 -18.51 21.02
N GLY A 665 -14.69 -17.69 21.88
CA GLY A 665 -14.57 -16.25 21.69
C GLY A 665 -13.18 -15.76 22.00
N ASP A 666 -12.66 -14.91 21.13
CA ASP A 666 -11.39 -14.22 21.29
C ASP A 666 -11.61 -12.72 21.13
N LEU A 667 -11.07 -11.93 22.05
CA LEU A 667 -11.06 -10.47 21.98
C LEU A 667 -9.64 -9.99 22.24
N ALA A 668 -9.09 -9.21 21.33
CA ALA A 668 -7.85 -8.48 21.53
C ALA A 668 -8.12 -6.98 21.41
N TYR A 669 -7.79 -6.22 22.43
CA TYR A 669 -7.88 -4.77 22.44
C TYR A 669 -6.49 -4.18 22.58
N HIS A 670 -6.14 -3.25 21.71
CA HIS A 670 -4.85 -2.58 21.66
C HIS A 670 -5.03 -1.10 21.93
N TYR A 671 -4.16 -0.54 22.75
CA TYR A 671 -4.16 0.86 23.13
C TYR A 671 -2.74 1.42 23.22
N GLU A 672 -2.51 2.55 22.57
CA GLU A 672 -1.25 3.26 22.63
C GLU A 672 -1.23 4.21 23.84
N LEU A 673 -0.16 4.13 24.62
CA LEU A 673 0.02 4.97 25.80
C LEU A 673 0.58 6.33 25.37
N SER A 674 -0.23 7.36 25.47
CA SER A 674 0.06 8.70 24.92
C SER A 674 1.26 9.43 25.53
N TRP A 675 1.74 8.97 26.70
CA TRP A 675 2.86 9.61 27.42
C TRP A 675 4.24 9.01 27.09
N VAL A 676 4.29 7.94 26.31
CA VAL A 676 5.53 7.30 25.83
C VAL A 676 5.37 6.97 24.38
N GLU A 677 6.24 7.51 23.54
CA GLU A 677 6.21 7.29 22.11
C GLU A 677 6.36 5.79 21.78
N ARG A 678 5.46 5.30 20.92
CA ARG A 678 5.41 3.91 20.44
C ARG A 678 5.25 2.82 21.52
N LEU A 679 4.84 3.18 22.73
CA LEU A 679 4.51 2.21 23.75
C LEU A 679 3.03 1.84 23.63
N THR A 680 2.78 0.56 23.33
CA THR A 680 1.43 0.01 23.23
C THR A 680 1.18 -1.01 24.34
N THR A 681 -0.06 -1.11 24.76
CA THR A 681 -0.53 -2.17 25.64
C THR A 681 -1.66 -2.93 24.97
N SER A 682 -1.82 -4.21 25.29
CA SER A 682 -2.90 -5.03 24.77
C SER A 682 -3.53 -5.89 25.87
N ILE A 683 -4.84 -6.07 25.75
CA ILE A 683 -5.61 -6.97 26.58
C ILE A 683 -6.18 -8.04 25.68
N HIS A 684 -5.86 -9.29 25.98
CA HIS A 684 -6.38 -10.45 25.28
C HIS A 684 -7.28 -11.25 26.21
N LEU A 685 -8.51 -11.50 25.77
CA LEU A 685 -9.47 -12.35 26.45
C LEU A 685 -9.83 -13.49 25.53
N ASN A 686 -9.68 -14.70 26.01
CA ASN A 686 -10.04 -15.93 25.31
C ASN A 686 -10.92 -16.76 26.21
N GLY A 687 -12.00 -17.30 25.68
CA GLY A 687 -12.92 -18.13 26.40
C GLY A 687 -13.64 -19.14 25.51
N GLY A 688 -13.99 -20.27 26.09
CA GLY A 688 -14.72 -21.27 25.34
C GLY A 688 -15.64 -22.07 26.24
N TYR A 689 -16.69 -22.63 25.66
CA TYR A 689 -17.65 -23.49 26.34
C TYR A 689 -18.05 -24.64 25.42
N ILE A 690 -18.11 -25.85 25.98
CA ILE A 690 -18.56 -27.05 25.27
C ILE A 690 -19.75 -27.60 26.02
N THR A 691 -20.89 -27.73 25.34
CA THR A 691 -22.05 -28.43 25.88
C THR A 691 -21.84 -29.92 25.70
N HIS A 692 -21.95 -30.67 26.76
CA HIS A 692 -21.99 -32.14 26.70
C HIS A 692 -23.42 -32.58 27.02
N HIS A 693 -24.17 -33.01 26.02
CA HIS A 693 -25.40 -33.75 26.29
C HIS A 693 -25.01 -35.20 26.58
N LEU A 694 -24.94 -35.52 27.86
CA LEU A 694 -25.07 -36.91 28.29
C LEU A 694 -26.50 -37.31 27.87
N ASN A 695 -26.63 -38.08 26.82
CA ASN A 695 -27.87 -38.85 26.64
C ASN A 695 -27.91 -39.85 27.80
N GLU A 696 -28.60 -39.49 28.89
CA GLU A 696 -29.02 -40.46 29.87
C GLU A 696 -29.92 -41.44 29.12
N CYS A 697 -29.54 -42.74 29.18
CA CYS A 697 -30.32 -43.85 28.67
C CYS A 697 -31.66 -43.96 29.41
#